data_e0d4db4e53b02f2b3acd8ff905661dc4
#
_entry.id   e0d4db4e53b02f2b3acd8ff905661dc4
#
_cell.length_a   1.000
_cell.length_b   1.000
_cell.length_c   1.000
_cell.angle_alpha   90.00
_cell.angle_beta   90.00
_cell.angle_gamma   90.00
#
_symmetry.space_group_name_H-M   'P 1'
#
loop_
_entity.id
_entity.type
_entity.pdbx_description
1 polymer ?
#
loop_
_entity_poly.entity_id
_entity_poly.type
_entity_poly.pdbx_seq_one_letter_code
_entity_poly.pdbx_strand_id
1 'polypeptide(L)'
;MTSVNQIRKTFLDYFAKNGHKVVPSSSLVPDNDPTLMFTNSGMVQFKNVLAGNETRDYTRATTAQKSVRAGGKHNDLDSVGYDVRHHTFFEMLGNFSFGDYFKDGAIPFAWELLTKDFGLPKDKLAVTIYYNDEEAYNLWKKVSGLPDDRIIRISTKDNFWQMGDTGPCGPCSEIFYDHGPEVWGGLPGTPEEDGDRFIEIWNLVFDQFEDLADGSRINLKRPGIDTGMGLERIAAILQGVHSNFDTDMFQHIIKAIADMANTDPNGPLKASHNVIADHLRSICFLIADGVLPSNEGRGYVLRRIMRRAMRHAYMLGVKDPMIYKLLPTLQKEMGEAYPELYTRENLIKETIKIEEERFGRTLDKGLKLLDEEIAHLGRGDKLSGETAFKLYDTYGFPLDLTQDALKNKNIEVDTAGFDACMARQKEEARKNWAGSGDTAVEKVWYSVEDKVNPTEFLGYNVTKSDGEVVALIQDNKEVNEVTSGKFELVANQTPFYGECGGQVGDTGLIVSKNFTARVIDTKRKLDKIFVHVCELEKGSVKIGDCANFEVDEENRKRICANHSVTHLAHKALKMILGDHVAQKGSMVEADRMRFDVSHPKQITAEQLRQVEDIVNEQIRNDLPVTTVIMNKEEAVKLGAMALFDEKYGDDVRVVTMGDENSPFSRELCGGTHVCSTGNIGYFHIIGESAVAAGVRRLECLTGVGADSYVRETENKLHHVAATLKTNLNDLEARINSLLEERKKQEQEIFNLKKALAGGKSSSDETETINGVKFVGKLVSGAHPKELKAFIDDIMHNLGSGIVVLCSDKDDKASVVVGVSKDLTAKYNAVDLVRAASAVVGGQGGGGRPDMAQAGGSDVSKINDAIAKIKAMIA
;
A
#
# COMPACT_ATOMS: atom_id res chain seq x y z
N MET A 1 33.56 -22.14 15.95
CA MET A 1 33.19 -20.87 15.32
C MET A 1 32.12 -20.19 16.15
N THR A 2 32.29 -18.92 16.42
CA THR A 2 31.34 -18.11 17.20
C THR A 2 30.18 -17.76 16.29
N SER A 3 28.93 -18.10 16.64
CA SER A 3 27.76 -17.78 15.80
C SER A 3 27.42 -16.30 15.83
N VAL A 4 26.71 -15.81 14.79
CA VAL A 4 26.22 -14.43 14.73
C VAL A 4 25.45 -14.06 15.99
N ASN A 5 24.58 -14.95 16.50
CA ASN A 5 23.82 -14.74 17.73
C ASN A 5 24.74 -14.60 18.96
N GLN A 6 25.84 -15.37 19.03
CA GLN A 6 26.78 -15.27 20.14
C GLN A 6 27.59 -13.98 20.07
N ILE A 7 27.96 -13.51 18.87
CA ILE A 7 28.65 -12.24 18.68
C ILE A 7 27.78 -11.08 19.15
N ARG A 8 26.50 -11.04 18.72
CA ARG A 8 25.51 -10.05 19.21
C ARG A 8 25.43 -10.04 20.73
N LYS A 9 25.30 -11.23 21.33
CA LYS A 9 25.22 -11.36 22.78
C LYS A 9 26.50 -10.90 23.47
N THR A 10 27.68 -11.24 22.97
CA THR A 10 28.95 -10.84 23.56
C THR A 10 29.10 -9.32 23.58
N PHE A 11 28.70 -8.63 22.48
CA PHE A 11 28.70 -7.16 22.42
C PHE A 11 27.78 -6.55 23.50
N LEU A 12 26.54 -7.00 23.57
CA LEU A 12 25.57 -6.47 24.54
C LEU A 12 26.01 -6.75 25.98
N ASP A 13 26.48 -7.97 26.27
CA ASP A 13 26.96 -8.36 27.59
C ASP A 13 28.21 -7.56 28.02
N TYR A 14 29.13 -7.28 27.07
CA TYR A 14 30.32 -6.46 27.35
C TYR A 14 29.93 -5.05 27.80
N PHE A 15 29.04 -4.39 27.07
CA PHE A 15 28.60 -3.05 27.46
C PHE A 15 27.71 -3.05 28.69
N ALA A 16 26.88 -4.07 28.90
CA ALA A 16 26.10 -4.22 30.13
C ALA A 16 27.00 -4.32 31.37
N LYS A 17 28.09 -5.09 31.30
CA LYS A 17 29.10 -5.17 32.38
C LYS A 17 29.79 -3.82 32.62
N ASN A 18 29.86 -2.97 31.63
CA ASN A 18 30.42 -1.62 31.71
C ASN A 18 29.36 -0.54 32.02
N GLY A 19 28.22 -0.93 32.59
CA GLY A 19 27.19 -0.02 33.09
C GLY A 19 26.23 0.56 32.04
N HIS A 20 26.19 -0.01 30.85
CA HIS A 20 25.23 0.40 29.81
C HIS A 20 23.90 -0.35 29.98
N LYS A 21 22.80 0.35 29.83
CA LYS A 21 21.47 -0.26 29.75
C LYS A 21 21.31 -0.97 28.42
N VAL A 22 21.00 -2.24 28.43
CA VAL A 22 20.60 -2.94 27.21
C VAL A 22 19.21 -2.48 26.82
N VAL A 23 19.11 -1.83 25.68
CA VAL A 23 17.84 -1.30 25.12
C VAL A 23 17.44 -2.13 23.91
N PRO A 24 16.19 -2.60 23.83
CA PRO A 24 15.70 -3.32 22.65
C PRO A 24 15.83 -2.49 21.36
N SER A 25 15.89 -3.18 20.23
CA SER A 25 15.82 -2.54 18.92
C SER A 25 14.50 -1.79 18.77
N SER A 26 14.56 -0.56 18.31
CA SER A 26 13.36 0.16 17.89
C SER A 26 12.77 -0.40 16.59
N SER A 27 11.56 0.03 16.25
CA SER A 27 10.92 -0.26 14.97
C SER A 27 11.75 0.25 13.80
N LEU A 28 11.67 -0.44 12.66
CA LEU A 28 12.20 0.03 11.37
C LEU A 28 11.44 1.24 10.83
N VAL A 29 10.24 1.50 11.35
CA VAL A 29 9.45 2.70 11.06
C VAL A 29 9.70 3.72 12.18
N PRO A 30 10.41 4.83 11.91
CA PRO A 30 10.68 5.85 12.93
C PRO A 30 9.39 6.53 13.37
N ASP A 31 9.12 6.57 14.68
CA ASP A 31 7.87 7.15 15.22
C ASP A 31 7.82 8.69 15.13
N ASN A 32 8.97 9.37 15.18
CA ASN A 32 9.02 10.82 15.37
C ASN A 32 9.93 11.56 14.36
N ASP A 33 10.31 10.94 13.25
CA ASP A 33 11.15 11.59 12.26
C ASP A 33 10.56 11.45 10.84
N PRO A 34 9.82 12.47 10.36
CA PRO A 34 9.24 12.45 9.02
C PRO A 34 10.29 12.55 7.91
N THR A 35 11.55 12.90 8.24
CA THR A 35 12.64 13.02 7.27
C THR A 35 13.28 11.67 6.93
N LEU A 36 13.08 10.66 7.79
CA LEU A 36 13.59 9.32 7.61
C LEU A 36 12.50 8.36 7.12
N MET A 37 12.80 7.67 6.05
CA MET A 37 11.89 6.62 5.55
C MET A 37 11.93 5.38 6.46
N PHE A 38 13.12 4.97 6.88
CA PHE A 38 13.33 3.84 7.78
C PHE A 38 14.41 4.17 8.81
N THR A 39 14.39 3.45 9.92
CA THR A 39 15.50 3.44 10.87
C THR A 39 16.74 2.87 10.16
N ASN A 40 17.75 3.70 9.98
CA ASN A 40 18.96 3.41 9.21
C ASN A 40 20.22 3.32 10.07
N SER A 41 20.12 3.60 11.37
CA SER A 41 21.24 3.54 12.34
C SER A 41 20.73 3.36 13.77
N GLY A 42 21.66 2.99 14.67
CA GLY A 42 21.37 2.76 16.08
C GLY A 42 20.93 3.98 16.87
N MET A 43 21.39 5.16 16.46
CA MET A 43 21.09 6.41 17.15
C MET A 43 19.68 6.94 16.93
N VAL A 44 18.94 6.46 15.93
CA VAL A 44 17.62 7.02 15.57
C VAL A 44 16.68 7.07 16.77
N GLN A 45 16.65 6.00 17.58
CA GLN A 45 15.83 5.94 18.79
C GLN A 45 16.34 6.86 19.93
N PHE A 46 17.56 7.35 19.85
CA PHE A 46 18.20 8.19 20.88
C PHE A 46 18.42 9.64 20.42
N LYS A 47 17.99 10.01 19.20
CA LYS A 47 18.18 11.35 18.63
C LYS A 47 17.79 12.48 19.59
N ASN A 48 16.59 12.38 20.19
CA ASN A 48 16.09 13.39 21.12
C ASN A 48 16.86 13.41 22.46
N VAL A 49 17.38 12.26 22.88
CA VAL A 49 18.21 12.16 24.09
C VAL A 49 19.56 12.80 23.86
N LEU A 50 20.22 12.54 22.73
CA LEU A 50 21.49 13.17 22.35
C LEU A 50 21.35 14.68 22.14
N ALA A 51 20.26 15.14 21.52
CA ALA A 51 19.95 16.57 21.38
C ALA A 51 19.54 17.23 22.73
N GLY A 52 19.31 16.47 23.79
CA GLY A 52 18.90 16.98 25.09
C GLY A 52 17.44 17.39 25.21
N ASN A 53 16.62 16.98 24.24
CA ASN A 53 15.17 17.24 24.22
C ASN A 53 14.36 16.18 25.00
N GLU A 54 14.99 15.04 25.29
CA GLU A 54 14.41 13.93 26.05
C GLU A 54 15.38 13.48 27.15
N THR A 55 14.84 13.01 28.29
CA THR A 55 15.64 12.44 29.38
C THR A 55 15.23 11.00 29.61
N ARG A 56 16.21 10.14 29.87
CA ARG A 56 15.99 8.73 30.22
C ARG A 56 16.50 8.49 31.65
N ASP A 57 16.09 7.39 32.25
CA ASP A 57 16.55 6.93 33.57
C ASP A 57 17.97 6.34 33.55
N TYR A 58 18.66 6.43 32.43
CA TYR A 58 20.03 5.97 32.21
C TYR A 58 20.85 6.97 31.38
N THR A 59 22.15 6.98 31.61
CA THR A 59 23.10 7.85 30.87
C THR A 59 23.95 7.08 29.88
N ARG A 60 23.87 5.75 29.85
CA ARG A 60 24.55 4.83 28.94
C ARG A 60 23.59 3.81 28.38
N ALA A 61 23.66 3.55 27.13
CA ALA A 61 22.83 2.50 26.47
C ALA A 61 23.67 1.65 25.52
N THR A 62 23.20 0.43 25.27
CA THR A 62 23.70 -0.44 24.21
C THR A 62 22.51 -1.16 23.54
N THR A 63 22.62 -1.32 22.23
CA THR A 63 21.55 -1.98 21.45
C THR A 63 22.12 -2.74 20.23
N ALA A 64 21.39 -3.76 19.79
CA ALA A 64 21.52 -4.34 18.46
C ALA A 64 20.32 -3.85 17.63
N GLN A 65 20.50 -2.77 16.88
CA GLN A 65 19.43 -2.09 16.17
C GLN A 65 19.22 -2.66 14.79
N LYS A 66 18.01 -3.11 14.50
CA LYS A 66 17.55 -3.40 13.13
C LYS A 66 17.63 -2.14 12.28
N SER A 67 18.26 -2.22 11.12
CA SER A 67 18.46 -1.06 10.24
C SER A 67 18.16 -1.42 8.79
N VAL A 68 17.54 -0.48 8.04
CA VAL A 68 17.24 -0.65 6.62
C VAL A 68 17.79 0.50 5.80
N ARG A 69 18.57 0.17 4.76
CA ARG A 69 19.12 1.09 3.76
C ARG A 69 18.70 0.68 2.34
N ALA A 70 17.46 0.97 1.98
CA ALA A 70 16.89 0.58 0.69
C ALA A 70 16.09 1.70 0.02
N GLY A 71 16.33 2.94 0.41
CA GLY A 71 15.68 4.12 -0.16
C GLY A 71 16.08 5.42 0.56
N GLY A 72 15.81 6.55 -0.05
CA GLY A 72 16.20 7.87 0.47
C GLY A 72 17.68 8.16 0.26
N LYS A 73 18.31 8.81 1.25
CA LYS A 73 19.70 9.27 1.21
C LYS A 73 20.71 8.11 1.25
N HIS A 74 20.34 6.99 1.90
CA HIS A 74 21.14 5.77 1.99
C HIS A 74 20.41 4.64 1.25
N ASN A 75 20.97 4.17 0.14
CA ASN A 75 20.37 3.15 -0.70
C ASN A 75 21.41 2.15 -1.17
N ASP A 76 21.49 1.00 -0.50
CA ASP A 76 22.44 -0.06 -0.81
C ASP A 76 21.84 -1.16 -1.73
N LEU A 77 20.54 -1.00 -2.12
CA LEU A 77 19.76 -2.02 -2.82
C LEU A 77 20.46 -2.58 -4.08
N ASP A 78 21.09 -1.69 -4.86
CA ASP A 78 21.67 -2.05 -6.16
C ASP A 78 23.00 -2.82 -6.04
N SER A 79 23.70 -2.69 -4.89
CA SER A 79 24.96 -3.37 -4.57
C SER A 79 24.74 -4.77 -4.00
N VAL A 80 23.59 -4.99 -3.33
CA VAL A 80 23.27 -6.25 -2.64
C VAL A 80 23.32 -7.46 -3.57
N GLY A 81 24.11 -8.46 -3.15
CA GLY A 81 24.31 -9.72 -3.84
C GLY A 81 25.44 -9.71 -4.87
N TYR A 82 25.93 -8.53 -5.24
CA TYR A 82 27.02 -8.36 -6.22
C TYR A 82 28.35 -7.98 -5.56
N ASP A 83 28.33 -7.53 -4.33
CA ASP A 83 29.50 -7.31 -3.49
C ASP A 83 29.45 -8.18 -2.22
N VAL A 84 30.47 -8.03 -1.34
CA VAL A 84 30.66 -8.89 -0.18
C VAL A 84 30.05 -8.33 1.11
N ARG A 85 29.62 -7.04 1.15
CA ARG A 85 29.41 -6.27 2.38
C ARG A 85 28.13 -5.48 2.49
N HIS A 86 27.41 -5.19 1.38
CA HIS A 86 26.20 -4.38 1.42
C HIS A 86 24.93 -5.22 1.61
N HIS A 87 24.05 -4.67 2.41
CA HIS A 87 22.77 -5.29 2.77
C HIS A 87 21.63 -4.25 2.75
N THR A 88 20.44 -4.66 2.36
CA THR A 88 19.24 -3.82 2.55
C THR A 88 18.78 -3.80 4.00
N PHE A 89 18.97 -4.90 4.71
CA PHE A 89 18.75 -5.03 6.15
C PHE A 89 20.03 -5.49 6.81
N PHE A 90 20.40 -4.85 7.93
CA PHE A 90 21.54 -5.26 8.74
C PHE A 90 21.28 -4.91 10.20
N GLU A 91 22.05 -5.53 11.10
CA GLU A 91 22.03 -5.21 12.50
C GLU A 91 23.20 -4.31 12.85
N MET A 92 22.89 -3.14 13.44
CA MET A 92 23.91 -2.21 13.93
C MET A 92 24.04 -2.37 15.44
N LEU A 93 25.20 -2.86 15.88
CA LEU A 93 25.57 -2.92 17.29
C LEU A 93 26.08 -1.54 17.71
N GLY A 94 25.47 -0.95 18.73
CA GLY A 94 25.82 0.40 19.17
C GLY A 94 25.96 0.50 20.69
N ASN A 95 26.89 1.34 21.12
CA ASN A 95 26.94 1.85 22.48
C ASN A 95 26.86 3.37 22.47
N PHE A 96 26.16 3.90 23.46
CA PHE A 96 25.76 5.30 23.52
C PHE A 96 26.11 5.88 24.88
N SER A 97 26.52 7.16 24.88
CA SER A 97 26.72 7.94 26.10
C SER A 97 25.96 9.27 25.98
N PHE A 98 25.14 9.57 26.94
CA PHE A 98 24.34 10.79 26.99
C PHE A 98 24.96 11.79 27.97
N GLY A 99 26.22 12.21 27.70
CA GLY A 99 27.00 13.12 28.51
C GLY A 99 27.62 12.47 29.78
N ASP A 100 27.79 11.15 29.79
CA ASP A 100 28.46 10.43 30.87
C ASP A 100 29.95 10.24 30.61
N TYR A 101 30.31 9.67 29.49
CA TYR A 101 31.71 9.58 29.01
C TYR A 101 31.76 10.09 27.57
N PHE A 102 32.99 10.42 27.14
CA PHE A 102 33.23 10.92 25.78
C PHE A 102 34.30 10.05 25.09
N LYS A 103 35.21 10.63 24.29
CA LYS A 103 36.26 9.91 23.56
C LYS A 103 37.14 9.04 24.47
N ASP A 104 37.45 9.56 25.66
CA ASP A 104 38.27 8.92 26.69
C ASP A 104 37.64 7.62 27.22
N GLY A 105 36.35 7.45 27.10
CA GLY A 105 35.63 6.20 27.39
C GLY A 105 35.40 5.34 26.14
N ALA A 106 34.91 5.96 25.03
CA ALA A 106 34.48 5.23 23.81
C ALA A 106 35.66 4.47 23.17
N ILE A 107 36.82 5.14 22.98
CA ILE A 107 38.00 4.56 22.33
C ILE A 107 38.51 3.33 23.13
N PRO A 108 38.74 3.40 24.45
CA PRO A 108 39.15 2.24 25.24
C PRO A 108 38.14 1.10 25.18
N PHE A 109 36.82 1.36 25.30
CA PHE A 109 35.81 0.31 25.20
C PHE A 109 35.87 -0.43 23.86
N ALA A 110 35.96 0.34 22.77
CA ALA A 110 36.02 -0.25 21.43
C ALA A 110 37.30 -1.11 21.26
N TRP A 111 38.46 -0.57 21.65
CA TRP A 111 39.70 -1.30 21.50
C TRP A 111 39.78 -2.55 22.37
N GLU A 112 39.28 -2.47 23.59
CA GLU A 112 39.27 -3.61 24.50
C GLU A 112 38.37 -4.75 23.98
N LEU A 113 37.14 -4.42 23.58
CA LEU A 113 36.20 -5.39 23.03
C LEU A 113 36.80 -6.10 21.80
N LEU A 114 37.34 -5.34 20.84
CA LEU A 114 37.91 -5.92 19.62
C LEU A 114 39.13 -6.80 19.88
N THR A 115 40.03 -6.37 20.76
CA THR A 115 41.34 -7.04 20.91
C THR A 115 41.41 -8.06 22.02
N LYS A 116 40.51 -7.97 23.06
CA LYS A 116 40.47 -8.93 24.17
C LYS A 116 39.29 -9.87 24.06
N ASP A 117 38.07 -9.37 23.94
CA ASP A 117 36.87 -10.20 23.93
C ASP A 117 36.64 -10.88 22.58
N PHE A 118 36.83 -10.17 21.49
CA PHE A 118 36.77 -10.72 20.12
C PHE A 118 38.11 -11.31 19.67
N GLY A 119 39.24 -10.92 20.31
CA GLY A 119 40.55 -11.48 20.04
C GLY A 119 41.16 -11.15 18.69
N LEU A 120 40.75 -10.01 18.07
CA LEU A 120 41.30 -9.61 16.79
C LEU A 120 42.78 -9.24 16.90
N PRO A 121 43.63 -9.64 15.93
CA PRO A 121 45.02 -9.28 15.87
C PRO A 121 45.19 -7.77 15.67
N LYS A 122 45.99 -7.11 16.54
CA LYS A 122 46.18 -5.65 16.51
C LYS A 122 46.84 -5.16 15.21
N ASP A 123 47.71 -5.95 14.65
CA ASP A 123 48.41 -5.67 13.39
C ASP A 123 47.52 -5.67 12.16
N LYS A 124 46.33 -6.26 12.29
CA LYS A 124 45.27 -6.24 11.26
C LYS A 124 44.30 -5.07 11.39
N LEU A 125 44.44 -4.24 12.42
CA LEU A 125 43.58 -3.10 12.66
C LEU A 125 44.21 -1.79 12.19
N ALA A 126 43.39 -0.93 11.62
CA ALA A 126 43.74 0.47 11.35
C ALA A 126 42.57 1.35 11.77
N VAL A 127 42.83 2.61 12.09
CA VAL A 127 41.80 3.56 12.49
C VAL A 127 41.88 4.83 11.68
N THR A 128 40.77 5.43 11.37
CA THR A 128 40.69 6.77 10.81
C THR A 128 40.22 7.76 11.88
N ILE A 129 40.62 8.99 11.72
CA ILE A 129 40.17 10.11 12.53
C ILE A 129 39.86 11.32 11.65
N TYR A 130 38.98 12.18 12.12
CA TYR A 130 38.76 13.46 11.45
C TYR A 130 40.07 14.29 11.51
N TYR A 131 40.48 14.92 10.43
CA TYR A 131 41.80 15.44 10.19
C TYR A 131 42.39 16.37 11.28
N ASN A 132 41.54 17.12 11.99
CA ASN A 132 41.90 18.08 13.03
C ASN A 132 41.51 17.60 14.45
N ASP A 133 41.09 16.33 14.62
CA ASP A 133 40.78 15.78 15.94
C ASP A 133 42.02 15.23 16.65
N GLU A 134 42.82 16.15 17.21
CA GLU A 134 44.06 15.82 17.93
C GLU A 134 43.78 15.00 19.21
N GLU A 135 42.66 15.21 19.85
CA GLU A 135 42.28 14.46 21.06
C GLU A 135 42.06 12.97 20.72
N ALA A 136 41.29 12.66 19.67
CA ALA A 136 41.10 11.29 19.21
C ALA A 136 42.42 10.65 18.76
N TYR A 137 43.28 11.41 18.03
CA TYR A 137 44.61 10.93 17.63
C TYR A 137 45.44 10.47 18.82
N ASN A 138 45.59 11.33 19.84
CA ASN A 138 46.41 11.06 21.01
C ASN A 138 45.82 9.91 21.85
N LEU A 139 44.50 9.81 21.98
CA LEU A 139 43.84 8.71 22.64
C LEU A 139 44.08 7.39 21.93
N TRP A 140 43.87 7.35 20.58
CA TRP A 140 44.14 6.17 19.80
C TRP A 140 45.56 5.69 19.94
N LYS A 141 46.54 6.60 19.82
CA LYS A 141 47.99 6.28 19.98
C LYS A 141 48.29 5.71 21.35
N LYS A 142 47.69 6.28 22.39
CA LYS A 142 47.86 5.82 23.80
C LYS A 142 47.21 4.46 24.06
N VAL A 143 46.00 4.25 23.58
CA VAL A 143 45.20 3.08 23.92
C VAL A 143 45.57 1.89 23.03
N SER A 144 45.70 2.08 21.73
CA SER A 144 45.96 1.02 20.78
C SER A 144 47.41 0.61 20.72
N GLY A 145 48.30 1.58 20.82
CA GLY A 145 49.74 1.43 20.52
C GLY A 145 50.03 1.24 19.03
N LEU A 146 49.09 1.57 18.16
CA LEU A 146 49.26 1.48 16.72
C LEU A 146 50.33 2.47 16.25
N PRO A 147 51.12 2.15 15.20
CA PRO A 147 52.03 3.08 14.56
C PRO A 147 51.25 4.18 13.82
N ASP A 148 51.96 5.31 13.54
CA ASP A 148 51.30 6.50 12.98
C ASP A 148 50.69 6.28 11.60
N ASP A 149 51.20 5.36 10.80
CA ASP A 149 50.69 4.97 9.49
C ASP A 149 49.38 4.11 9.56
N ARG A 150 49.00 3.70 10.76
CA ARG A 150 47.76 3.00 11.02
C ARG A 150 46.71 3.86 11.75
N ILE A 151 47.01 5.13 12.02
CA ILE A 151 46.07 6.15 12.55
C ILE A 151 45.97 7.25 11.51
N ILE A 152 45.00 7.10 10.61
CA ILE A 152 44.88 7.82 9.34
C ILE A 152 44.02 9.05 9.52
N ARG A 153 44.49 10.21 9.04
CA ARG A 153 43.74 11.47 9.09
C ARG A 153 42.96 11.67 7.81
N ILE A 154 41.65 11.79 7.92
CA ILE A 154 40.72 11.99 6.80
C ILE A 154 40.12 13.38 6.87
N SER A 155 40.26 14.16 5.79
CA SER A 155 39.72 15.54 5.71
C SER A 155 38.37 15.64 5.02
N THR A 156 37.89 14.56 4.48
CA THR A 156 36.61 14.47 3.78
C THR A 156 35.45 14.34 4.77
N LYS A 157 34.21 14.24 4.23
CA LYS A 157 33.00 14.02 5.04
C LYS A 157 32.95 12.63 5.69
N ASP A 158 33.78 11.69 5.26
CA ASP A 158 33.73 10.30 5.70
C ASP A 158 34.00 10.19 7.22
N ASN A 159 34.89 10.99 7.78
CA ASN A 159 35.09 11.07 9.24
C ASN A 159 34.35 12.23 9.93
N PHE A 160 33.27 12.74 9.33
CA PHE A 160 32.34 13.66 9.98
C PHE A 160 30.91 13.20 9.73
N TRP A 161 30.30 12.56 10.71
CA TRP A 161 29.02 11.90 10.56
C TRP A 161 27.84 12.84 10.83
N GLN A 162 26.78 12.68 10.00
CA GLN A 162 25.50 13.38 10.11
C GLN A 162 24.38 12.41 9.78
N MET A 163 23.36 12.33 10.63
CA MET A 163 22.24 11.42 10.43
C MET A 163 21.35 11.81 9.24
N GLY A 164 21.11 13.10 9.09
CA GLY A 164 20.24 13.67 8.07
C GLY A 164 20.54 15.14 7.83
N ASP A 165 19.51 15.90 7.49
CA ASP A 165 19.65 17.35 7.30
C ASP A 165 19.60 18.12 8.63
N THR A 166 19.12 17.47 9.70
CA THR A 166 19.01 18.02 11.05
C THR A 166 19.30 16.96 12.11
N GLY A 167 19.88 17.39 13.24
CA GLY A 167 20.12 16.54 14.41
C GLY A 167 21.57 16.50 14.86
N PRO A 168 21.88 15.67 15.87
CA PRO A 168 23.23 15.51 16.39
C PRO A 168 24.21 15.10 15.30
N CYS A 169 25.42 15.65 15.36
CA CYS A 169 26.50 15.36 14.43
C CYS A 169 27.87 15.62 15.06
N GLY A 170 28.91 15.06 14.46
CA GLY A 170 30.26 15.27 14.95
C GLY A 170 31.34 14.54 14.17
N PRO A 171 32.63 14.82 14.50
CA PRO A 171 33.73 14.04 13.98
C PRO A 171 33.63 12.61 14.44
N CYS A 172 34.15 11.68 13.65
CA CYS A 172 34.16 10.28 14.02
C CYS A 172 35.50 9.60 13.80
N SER A 173 35.64 8.44 14.41
CA SER A 173 36.77 7.53 14.20
C SER A 173 36.20 6.21 13.71
N GLU A 174 36.72 5.73 12.60
CA GLU A 174 36.36 4.42 12.06
C GLU A 174 37.46 3.40 12.29
N ILE A 175 37.09 2.19 12.59
CA ILE A 175 38.00 1.07 12.78
C ILE A 175 37.86 0.13 11.59
N PHE A 176 39.00 -0.16 10.96
CA PHE A 176 39.10 -1.03 9.78
C PHE A 176 39.87 -2.30 10.11
N TYR A 177 39.48 -3.36 9.40
CA TYR A 177 40.15 -4.67 9.46
C TYR A 177 40.83 -4.97 8.12
N ASP A 178 42.10 -5.37 8.15
CA ASP A 178 42.92 -5.79 7.00
C ASP A 178 42.74 -7.29 6.73
N HIS A 179 42.02 -7.63 5.68
CA HIS A 179 41.85 -9.02 5.23
C HIS A 179 43.13 -9.63 4.66
N GLY A 180 44.15 -8.84 4.41
CA GLY A 180 45.46 -9.28 3.93
C GLY A 180 45.69 -9.00 2.44
N PRO A 181 46.90 -9.23 1.98
CA PRO A 181 47.36 -8.80 0.65
C PRO A 181 46.74 -9.58 -0.51
N GLU A 182 46.09 -10.71 -0.22
CA GLU A 182 45.37 -11.51 -1.24
C GLU A 182 44.08 -10.86 -1.70
N VAL A 183 43.55 -9.90 -0.93
CA VAL A 183 42.34 -9.12 -1.24
C VAL A 183 42.76 -7.76 -1.80
N TRP A 184 42.18 -7.37 -2.92
CA TRP A 184 42.48 -6.08 -3.53
C TRP A 184 41.89 -4.93 -2.69
N GLY A 185 42.68 -3.86 -2.54
CA GLY A 185 42.28 -2.64 -1.84
C GLY A 185 43.46 -2.00 -1.10
N GLY A 186 43.33 -0.71 -0.78
CA GLY A 186 44.27 0.11 -0.05
C GLY A 186 43.75 0.58 1.29
N LEU A 187 44.64 1.19 2.10
CA LEU A 187 44.26 1.88 3.33
C LEU A 187 43.28 3.03 3.03
N PRO A 188 42.38 3.37 3.97
CA PRO A 188 41.54 4.59 3.85
C PRO A 188 42.38 5.83 3.53
N GLY A 189 41.91 6.71 2.66
CA GLY A 189 42.60 7.88 2.17
C GLY A 189 43.57 7.60 1.01
N THR A 190 43.63 6.36 0.51
CA THR A 190 44.44 6.01 -0.69
C THR A 190 43.49 5.84 -1.91
N PRO A 191 44.07 5.96 -3.15
CA PRO A 191 43.26 5.76 -4.37
C PRO A 191 42.58 4.41 -4.50
N GLU A 192 42.98 3.42 -3.71
CA GLU A 192 42.45 2.04 -3.73
C GLU A 192 41.55 1.73 -2.50
N GLU A 193 41.12 2.77 -1.77
CA GLU A 193 40.30 2.62 -0.56
C GLU A 193 38.94 1.95 -0.79
N ASP A 194 38.41 2.01 -2.02
CA ASP A 194 37.14 1.38 -2.39
C ASP A 194 37.20 -0.15 -2.44
N GLY A 195 38.42 -0.73 -2.32
CA GLY A 195 38.60 -2.19 -2.35
C GLY A 195 38.11 -2.89 -1.10
N ASP A 196 38.02 -4.22 -1.18
CA ASP A 196 37.48 -5.06 -0.09
C ASP A 196 38.55 -5.55 0.90
N ARG A 197 39.81 -5.06 0.80
CA ARG A 197 40.87 -5.45 1.71
C ARG A 197 40.72 -4.83 3.09
N PHE A 198 40.53 -3.50 3.16
CA PHE A 198 40.31 -2.79 4.41
C PHE A 198 38.81 -2.49 4.58
N ILE A 199 38.17 -3.29 5.42
CA ILE A 199 36.72 -3.15 5.66
C ILE A 199 36.51 -2.40 6.96
N GLU A 200 35.72 -1.30 6.90
CA GLU A 200 35.19 -0.62 8.08
C GLU A 200 34.30 -1.58 8.85
N ILE A 201 34.65 -1.79 10.14
CA ILE A 201 33.91 -2.67 11.05
C ILE A 201 33.14 -1.91 12.11
N TRP A 202 33.61 -0.72 12.51
CA TRP A 202 33.00 0.06 13.58
C TRP A 202 33.24 1.55 13.38
N ASN A 203 32.17 2.35 13.49
CA ASN A 203 32.27 3.81 13.49
C ASN A 203 31.96 4.34 14.90
N LEU A 204 32.84 5.18 15.46
CA LEU A 204 32.68 5.86 16.75
C LEU A 204 32.42 7.34 16.48
N VAL A 205 31.16 7.78 16.61
CA VAL A 205 30.76 9.17 16.40
C VAL A 205 30.85 9.94 17.73
N PHE A 206 31.49 11.10 17.69
CA PHE A 206 31.63 12.00 18.80
C PHE A 206 30.72 13.20 18.63
N ASP A 207 29.43 13.01 19.04
CA ASP A 207 28.40 14.02 18.88
C ASP A 207 28.75 15.28 19.71
N GLN A 208 29.13 16.35 19.03
CA GLN A 208 29.51 17.64 19.62
C GLN A 208 28.57 18.75 19.17
N PHE A 209 27.89 18.57 18.04
CA PHE A 209 27.13 19.60 17.37
C PHE A 209 25.70 19.10 17.06
N GLU A 210 24.83 20.06 16.80
CA GLU A 210 23.47 19.80 16.26
C GLU A 210 23.27 20.71 15.04
N ASP A 211 22.87 20.09 13.93
CA ASP A 211 22.45 20.80 12.73
C ASP A 211 20.95 21.11 12.82
N LEU A 212 20.59 22.39 12.66
CA LEU A 212 19.22 22.88 12.77
C LEU A 212 18.56 23.00 11.38
N ALA A 213 17.23 23.08 11.36
CA ALA A 213 16.45 23.16 10.12
C ALA A 213 16.72 24.43 9.28
N ASP A 214 17.27 25.47 9.87
CA ASP A 214 17.68 26.70 9.18
C ASP A 214 19.08 26.59 8.54
N GLY A 215 19.74 25.44 8.67
CA GLY A 215 21.10 25.18 8.18
C GLY A 215 22.23 25.66 9.10
N SER A 216 21.89 26.20 10.26
CA SER A 216 22.88 26.58 11.28
C SER A 216 23.32 25.35 12.09
N ARG A 217 24.56 25.44 12.65
CA ARG A 217 25.13 24.42 13.52
C ARG A 217 25.41 25.02 14.88
N ILE A 218 24.93 24.36 15.92
CA ILE A 218 25.16 24.75 17.32
C ILE A 218 25.95 23.66 18.08
N ASN A 219 26.58 24.00 19.17
CA ASN A 219 27.19 23.02 20.06
C ASN A 219 26.14 22.36 20.91
N LEU A 220 26.21 21.03 21.04
CA LEU A 220 25.41 20.30 22.03
C LEU A 220 25.73 20.76 23.44
N LYS A 221 24.72 20.87 24.30
CA LYS A 221 24.90 21.21 25.72
C LYS A 221 25.74 20.16 26.46
N ARG A 222 25.61 18.91 26.05
CA ARG A 222 26.36 17.76 26.56
C ARG A 222 26.80 16.91 25.36
N PRO A 223 28.13 16.87 25.09
CA PRO A 223 28.64 15.96 24.07
C PRO A 223 28.24 14.51 24.36
N GLY A 224 27.92 13.79 23.33
CA GLY A 224 27.48 12.40 23.42
C GLY A 224 28.37 11.46 22.60
N ILE A 225 28.13 10.18 22.79
CA ILE A 225 28.71 9.10 21.98
C ILE A 225 27.61 8.35 21.31
N ASP A 226 27.74 8.21 20.00
CA ASP A 226 27.00 7.28 19.16
C ASP A 226 27.98 6.35 18.47
N THR A 227 27.74 5.06 18.48
CA THR A 227 28.60 4.13 17.73
C THR A 227 27.79 3.15 16.92
N GLY A 228 28.37 2.69 15.80
CA GLY A 228 27.74 1.71 14.92
C GLY A 228 28.72 0.69 14.41
N MET A 229 28.60 -0.56 14.85
CA MET A 229 29.32 -1.73 14.33
C MET A 229 28.35 -2.59 13.52
N GLY A 230 28.67 -2.89 12.26
CA GLY A 230 27.92 -3.85 11.46
C GLY A 230 28.08 -5.27 11.99
N LEU A 231 26.99 -5.87 12.51
CA LEU A 231 27.06 -7.24 13.04
C LEU A 231 27.51 -8.23 11.97
N GLU A 232 27.01 -8.12 10.76
CA GLU A 232 27.35 -9.00 9.64
C GLU A 232 28.83 -8.90 9.26
N ARG A 233 29.40 -7.68 9.29
CA ARG A 233 30.82 -7.44 8.99
C ARG A 233 31.74 -8.05 10.05
N ILE A 234 31.48 -7.75 11.31
CA ILE A 234 32.30 -8.32 12.40
C ILE A 234 32.14 -9.85 12.50
N ALA A 235 30.96 -10.37 12.19
CA ALA A 235 30.73 -11.82 12.16
C ALA A 235 31.56 -12.51 11.05
N ALA A 236 31.62 -11.94 9.86
CA ALA A 236 32.44 -12.48 8.78
C ALA A 236 33.92 -12.58 9.21
N ILE A 237 34.44 -11.53 9.82
CA ILE A 237 35.82 -11.53 10.31
C ILE A 237 36.05 -12.57 11.40
N LEU A 238 35.18 -12.65 12.39
CA LEU A 238 35.31 -13.60 13.52
C LEU A 238 35.09 -15.06 13.10
N GLN A 239 34.36 -15.30 12.04
CA GLN A 239 34.17 -16.62 11.43
C GLN A 239 35.27 -16.95 10.40
N GLY A 240 36.18 -16.03 10.11
CA GLY A 240 37.31 -16.23 9.19
C GLY A 240 36.90 -16.29 7.72
N VAL A 241 35.79 -15.64 7.36
CA VAL A 241 35.30 -15.53 5.98
C VAL A 241 35.39 -14.09 5.49
N HIS A 242 35.41 -13.91 4.16
CA HIS A 242 35.57 -12.58 3.56
C HIS A 242 34.22 -11.93 3.25
N SER A 243 33.24 -12.71 2.83
CA SER A 243 31.90 -12.20 2.50
C SER A 243 30.94 -12.35 3.69
N ASN A 244 30.14 -11.34 3.96
CA ASN A 244 29.05 -11.39 4.94
C ASN A 244 28.08 -12.54 4.63
N PHE A 245 27.89 -12.85 3.32
CA PHE A 245 27.03 -13.95 2.87
C PHE A 245 27.59 -15.34 3.19
N ASP A 246 28.88 -15.44 3.54
CA ASP A 246 29.51 -16.72 3.91
C ASP A 246 29.43 -16.99 5.42
N THR A 247 28.81 -16.07 6.22
CA THR A 247 28.56 -16.31 7.64
C THR A 247 27.51 -17.39 7.89
N ASP A 248 27.53 -18.01 9.08
CA ASP A 248 26.64 -19.11 9.47
C ASP A 248 25.18 -18.80 9.23
N MET A 249 24.70 -17.63 9.66
CA MET A 249 23.30 -17.19 9.48
C MET A 249 22.91 -17.14 8.00
N PHE A 250 23.72 -16.46 7.16
CA PHE A 250 23.43 -16.37 5.73
C PHE A 250 23.53 -17.72 5.02
N GLN A 251 24.51 -18.54 5.39
CA GLN A 251 24.70 -19.87 4.79
C GLN A 251 23.51 -20.79 5.08
N HIS A 252 22.90 -20.71 6.27
CA HIS A 252 21.69 -21.48 6.56
C HIS A 252 20.51 -21.03 5.68
N ILE A 253 20.35 -19.72 5.47
CA ILE A 253 19.28 -19.17 4.61
C ILE A 253 19.56 -19.53 3.15
N ILE A 254 20.79 -19.33 2.67
CA ILE A 254 21.21 -19.62 1.29
C ILE A 254 21.03 -21.12 0.98
N LYS A 255 21.38 -21.99 1.93
CA LYS A 255 21.16 -23.43 1.79
C LYS A 255 19.68 -23.76 1.64
N ALA A 256 18.81 -23.19 2.45
CA ALA A 256 17.37 -23.41 2.35
C ALA A 256 16.81 -22.92 0.99
N ILE A 257 17.32 -21.80 0.47
CA ILE A 257 16.97 -21.30 -0.88
C ILE A 257 17.43 -22.30 -1.95
N ALA A 258 18.69 -22.75 -1.87
CA ALA A 258 19.30 -23.68 -2.81
C ALA A 258 18.55 -25.03 -2.83
N ASP A 259 18.22 -25.56 -1.65
CA ASP A 259 17.45 -26.79 -1.50
C ASP A 259 16.06 -26.67 -2.13
N MET A 260 15.36 -25.54 -1.93
CA MET A 260 14.02 -25.29 -2.52
C MET A 260 14.07 -25.09 -4.03
N ALA A 261 15.10 -24.39 -4.53
CA ALA A 261 15.28 -24.12 -5.94
C ALA A 261 15.96 -25.27 -6.71
N ASN A 262 16.52 -26.25 -6.01
CA ASN A 262 17.34 -27.32 -6.54
C ASN A 262 18.51 -26.78 -7.40
N THR A 263 19.25 -25.81 -6.87
CA THR A 263 20.36 -25.10 -7.54
C THR A 263 21.61 -25.10 -6.67
N ASP A 264 22.78 -24.95 -7.32
CA ASP A 264 24.06 -24.80 -6.62
C ASP A 264 24.24 -23.33 -6.16
N PRO A 265 24.34 -23.07 -4.84
CA PRO A 265 24.52 -21.73 -4.31
C PRO A 265 25.88 -21.11 -4.66
N ASN A 266 26.89 -21.91 -5.05
CA ASN A 266 28.20 -21.46 -5.48
C ASN A 266 28.35 -21.40 -7.00
N GLY A 267 27.28 -21.71 -7.73
CA GLY A 267 27.25 -21.69 -9.19
C GLY A 267 27.11 -20.27 -9.79
N PRO A 268 26.85 -20.17 -11.09
CA PRO A 268 26.75 -18.90 -11.80
C PRO A 268 25.67 -17.94 -11.27
N LEU A 269 24.70 -18.46 -10.53
CA LEU A 269 23.60 -17.70 -9.94
C LEU A 269 23.80 -17.42 -8.44
N LYS A 270 25.03 -17.46 -7.91
CA LYS A 270 25.36 -17.13 -6.51
C LYS A 270 24.73 -15.81 -6.08
N ALA A 271 24.81 -14.77 -6.91
CA ALA A 271 24.23 -13.46 -6.62
C ALA A 271 22.73 -13.53 -6.37
N SER A 272 21.99 -14.41 -7.05
CA SER A 272 20.55 -14.57 -6.83
C SER A 272 20.24 -15.16 -5.46
N HIS A 273 21.03 -16.12 -4.99
CA HIS A 273 20.89 -16.67 -3.65
C HIS A 273 21.15 -15.62 -2.57
N ASN A 274 22.21 -14.83 -2.75
CA ASN A 274 22.57 -13.74 -1.82
C ASN A 274 21.46 -12.67 -1.75
N VAL A 275 20.95 -12.24 -2.91
CA VAL A 275 19.84 -11.26 -2.96
C VAL A 275 18.60 -11.78 -2.22
N ILE A 276 18.20 -13.03 -2.48
CA ILE A 276 17.01 -13.59 -1.81
C ILE A 276 17.23 -13.69 -0.31
N ALA A 277 18.42 -14.11 0.14
CA ALA A 277 18.76 -14.25 1.56
C ALA A 277 18.74 -12.89 2.29
N ASP A 278 19.34 -11.85 1.70
CA ASP A 278 19.27 -10.50 2.24
C ASP A 278 17.84 -9.96 2.28
N HIS A 279 17.15 -10.04 1.16
CA HIS A 279 15.81 -9.48 1.00
C HIS A 279 14.76 -10.18 1.86
N LEU A 280 14.92 -11.48 2.14
CA LEU A 280 14.06 -12.21 3.09
C LEU A 280 14.04 -11.52 4.45
N ARG A 281 15.21 -11.10 4.97
CA ARG A 281 15.33 -10.40 6.25
C ARG A 281 14.58 -9.05 6.18
N SER A 282 14.90 -8.22 5.18
CA SER A 282 14.24 -6.92 4.98
C SER A 282 12.73 -7.03 4.91
N ILE A 283 12.24 -7.96 4.09
CA ILE A 283 10.80 -8.17 3.87
C ILE A 283 10.11 -8.56 5.17
N CYS A 284 10.65 -9.57 5.87
CA CYS A 284 10.02 -10.10 7.07
C CYS A 284 9.99 -9.07 8.21
N PHE A 285 11.07 -8.33 8.43
CA PHE A 285 11.12 -7.32 9.48
C PHE A 285 10.30 -6.08 9.16
N LEU A 286 10.29 -5.60 7.91
CA LEU A 286 9.43 -4.49 7.51
C LEU A 286 7.95 -4.83 7.68
N ILE A 287 7.54 -6.05 7.32
CA ILE A 287 6.15 -6.49 7.52
C ILE A 287 5.85 -6.67 9.01
N ALA A 288 6.77 -7.23 9.80
CA ALA A 288 6.62 -7.36 11.25
C ALA A 288 6.41 -5.99 11.92
N ASP A 289 7.11 -4.95 11.45
CA ASP A 289 6.99 -3.57 11.92
C ASP A 289 5.83 -2.79 11.25
N GLY A 290 4.91 -3.48 10.55
CA GLY A 290 3.63 -2.94 10.09
C GLY A 290 3.65 -2.32 8.68
N VAL A 291 4.77 -2.40 7.95
CA VAL A 291 4.82 -1.95 6.55
C VAL A 291 4.15 -2.97 5.64
N LEU A 292 3.19 -2.54 4.84
CA LEU A 292 2.52 -3.37 3.84
C LEU A 292 2.87 -2.90 2.42
N PRO A 293 2.95 -3.82 1.44
CA PRO A 293 3.26 -3.45 0.06
C PRO A 293 2.25 -2.47 -0.52
N SER A 294 2.71 -1.31 -0.99
CA SER A 294 1.87 -0.27 -1.60
C SER A 294 2.51 0.32 -2.86
N ASN A 295 1.87 1.32 -3.47
CA ASN A 295 2.42 2.03 -4.63
C ASN A 295 3.21 3.29 -4.24
N GLU A 296 3.20 3.67 -2.97
CA GLU A 296 3.80 4.91 -2.47
C GLU A 296 4.55 4.68 -1.15
N GLY A 297 5.42 5.60 -0.80
CA GLY A 297 6.10 5.66 0.49
C GLY A 297 6.86 4.38 0.87
N ARG A 298 6.81 4.03 2.14
CA ARG A 298 7.50 2.85 2.72
C ARG A 298 7.05 1.54 2.08
N GLY A 299 5.75 1.42 1.78
CA GLY A 299 5.19 0.22 1.17
C GLY A 299 5.65 0.01 -0.28
N TYR A 300 5.96 1.07 -1.01
CA TYR A 300 6.57 0.99 -2.33
C TYR A 300 7.99 0.40 -2.25
N VAL A 301 8.79 0.86 -1.29
CA VAL A 301 10.15 0.32 -1.10
C VAL A 301 10.09 -1.17 -0.72
N LEU A 302 9.22 -1.53 0.22
CA LEU A 302 9.00 -2.95 0.55
C LEU A 302 8.61 -3.77 -0.69
N ARG A 303 7.66 -3.30 -1.47
CA ARG A 303 7.23 -3.99 -2.70
C ARG A 303 8.36 -4.13 -3.71
N ARG A 304 9.21 -3.13 -3.84
CA ARG A 304 10.40 -3.14 -4.70
C ARG A 304 11.37 -4.24 -4.27
N ILE A 305 11.68 -4.33 -2.97
CA ILE A 305 12.54 -5.38 -2.40
C ILE A 305 11.91 -6.76 -2.65
N MET A 306 10.61 -6.92 -2.36
CA MET A 306 9.89 -8.18 -2.61
C MET A 306 9.98 -8.62 -4.07
N ARG A 307 9.70 -7.74 -5.01
CA ARG A 307 9.71 -8.06 -6.44
C ARG A 307 11.11 -8.37 -6.96
N ARG A 308 12.14 -7.72 -6.41
CA ARG A 308 13.53 -8.05 -6.72
C ARG A 308 13.87 -9.47 -6.25
N ALA A 309 13.51 -9.85 -5.04
CA ALA A 309 13.68 -11.20 -4.54
C ALA A 309 12.92 -12.24 -5.40
N MET A 310 11.68 -11.96 -5.76
CA MET A 310 10.83 -12.83 -6.60
C MET A 310 11.42 -13.01 -8.01
N ARG A 311 11.98 -11.96 -8.60
CA ARG A 311 12.68 -12.05 -9.89
C ARG A 311 13.92 -12.94 -9.78
N HIS A 312 14.71 -12.80 -8.71
CA HIS A 312 15.88 -13.66 -8.49
C HIS A 312 15.47 -15.12 -8.25
N ALA A 313 14.36 -15.37 -7.55
CA ALA A 313 13.78 -16.72 -7.43
C ALA A 313 13.37 -17.29 -8.79
N TYR A 314 12.76 -16.49 -9.66
CA TYR A 314 12.44 -16.88 -11.02
C TYR A 314 13.70 -17.21 -11.84
N MET A 315 14.78 -16.44 -11.69
CA MET A 315 16.07 -16.73 -12.33
C MET A 315 16.67 -18.05 -11.86
N LEU A 316 16.43 -18.47 -10.63
CA LEU A 316 16.78 -19.80 -10.10
C LEU A 316 15.87 -20.91 -10.66
N GLY A 317 14.89 -20.58 -11.50
CA GLY A 317 13.95 -21.55 -12.09
C GLY A 317 12.68 -21.78 -11.27
N VAL A 318 12.48 -21.09 -10.16
CA VAL A 318 11.30 -21.25 -9.30
C VAL A 318 10.16 -20.38 -9.82
N LYS A 319 9.06 -21.00 -10.21
CA LYS A 319 7.87 -20.33 -10.73
C LYS A 319 6.76 -20.18 -9.70
N ASP A 320 6.72 -21.08 -8.72
CA ASP A 320 5.73 -21.06 -7.64
C ASP A 320 6.21 -20.18 -6.47
N PRO A 321 5.30 -19.61 -5.67
CA PRO A 321 5.66 -18.86 -4.48
C PRO A 321 6.60 -19.63 -3.55
N MET A 322 7.76 -19.05 -3.25
CA MET A 322 8.83 -19.69 -2.48
C MET A 322 9.24 -18.88 -1.25
N ILE A 323 9.31 -17.55 -1.35
CA ILE A 323 9.94 -16.68 -0.33
C ILE A 323 9.21 -16.81 1.00
N TYR A 324 7.87 -16.86 1.00
CA TYR A 324 7.10 -17.02 2.24
C TYR A 324 7.41 -18.33 2.98
N LYS A 325 7.88 -19.37 2.26
CA LYS A 325 8.24 -20.67 2.85
C LYS A 325 9.59 -20.65 3.58
N LEU A 326 10.40 -19.62 3.33
CA LEU A 326 11.70 -19.42 3.97
C LEU A 326 11.60 -18.79 5.37
N LEU A 327 10.44 -18.25 5.76
CA LEU A 327 10.25 -17.62 7.07
C LEU A 327 10.66 -18.51 8.24
N PRO A 328 10.33 -19.82 8.29
CA PRO A 328 10.77 -20.69 9.41
C PRO A 328 12.30 -20.78 9.55
N THR A 329 13.03 -20.70 8.43
CA THR A 329 14.50 -20.65 8.47
C THR A 329 14.98 -19.37 9.11
N LEU A 330 14.42 -18.23 8.74
CA LEU A 330 14.75 -16.93 9.35
C LEU A 330 14.37 -16.88 10.83
N GLN A 331 13.21 -17.42 11.21
CA GLN A 331 12.77 -17.53 12.62
C GLN A 331 13.78 -18.32 13.47
N LYS A 332 14.32 -19.41 12.93
CA LYS A 332 15.35 -20.19 13.62
C LYS A 332 16.63 -19.41 13.85
N GLU A 333 17.06 -18.59 12.89
CA GLU A 333 18.31 -17.83 12.96
C GLU A 333 18.18 -16.55 13.80
N MET A 334 17.06 -15.84 13.72
CA MET A 334 16.92 -14.50 14.30
C MET A 334 15.78 -14.38 15.33
N GLY A 335 14.89 -15.36 15.43
CA GLY A 335 13.68 -15.28 16.24
C GLY A 335 13.91 -15.23 17.75
N GLU A 336 15.07 -15.70 18.27
CA GLU A 336 15.43 -15.54 19.67
C GLU A 336 15.68 -14.07 20.02
N ALA A 337 16.37 -13.35 19.15
CA ALA A 337 16.67 -11.92 19.33
C ALA A 337 15.45 -11.02 18.97
N TYR A 338 14.60 -11.50 18.08
CA TYR A 338 13.48 -10.74 17.51
C TYR A 338 12.18 -11.57 17.52
N PRO A 339 11.49 -11.65 18.67
CA PRO A 339 10.27 -12.47 18.83
C PRO A 339 9.12 -12.07 17.91
N GLU A 340 9.13 -10.85 17.36
CA GLU A 340 8.14 -10.38 16.42
C GLU A 340 8.03 -11.23 15.16
N LEU A 341 9.08 -11.93 14.77
CA LEU A 341 9.05 -12.90 13.67
C LEU A 341 8.09 -14.06 13.93
N TYR A 342 7.92 -14.47 15.20
CA TYR A 342 6.93 -15.47 15.60
C TYR A 342 5.55 -14.86 15.82
N THR A 343 5.48 -13.74 16.55
CA THR A 343 4.18 -13.14 16.89
C THR A 343 3.44 -12.57 15.67
N ARG A 344 4.18 -12.23 14.60
CA ARG A 344 3.65 -11.74 13.32
C ARG A 344 3.72 -12.76 12.17
N GLU A 345 3.97 -14.02 12.47
CA GLU A 345 4.20 -15.08 11.47
C GLU A 345 3.11 -15.12 10.38
N ASN A 346 1.84 -15.13 10.77
CA ASN A 346 0.73 -15.20 9.83
C ASN A 346 0.66 -13.96 8.91
N LEU A 347 0.86 -12.76 9.47
CA LEU A 347 0.91 -11.53 8.70
C LEU A 347 2.03 -11.58 7.66
N ILE A 348 3.24 -11.97 8.08
CA ILE A 348 4.41 -12.05 7.21
C ILE A 348 4.15 -13.04 6.07
N LYS A 349 3.76 -14.28 6.41
CA LYS A 349 3.51 -15.34 5.42
C LYS A 349 2.46 -14.98 4.39
N GLU A 350 1.29 -14.51 4.85
CA GLU A 350 0.19 -14.18 3.94
C GLU A 350 0.53 -12.97 3.07
N THR A 351 1.17 -11.95 3.62
CA THR A 351 1.58 -10.76 2.85
C THR A 351 2.57 -11.12 1.74
N ILE A 352 3.60 -11.90 2.06
CA ILE A 352 4.59 -12.34 1.08
C ILE A 352 3.93 -13.20 0.01
N LYS A 353 3.18 -14.23 0.41
CA LYS A 353 2.53 -15.17 -0.49
C LYS A 353 1.63 -14.47 -1.51
N ILE A 354 0.83 -13.51 -1.07
CA ILE A 354 -0.09 -12.79 -1.93
C ILE A 354 0.65 -11.93 -2.96
N GLU A 355 1.71 -11.23 -2.55
CA GLU A 355 2.50 -10.43 -3.50
C GLU A 355 3.27 -11.35 -4.48
N GLU A 356 3.74 -12.52 -4.04
CA GLU A 356 4.35 -13.54 -4.92
C GLU A 356 3.33 -14.05 -5.95
N GLU A 357 2.13 -14.45 -5.53
CA GLU A 357 1.08 -14.91 -6.43
C GLU A 357 0.62 -13.82 -7.41
N ARG A 358 0.54 -12.58 -6.92
CA ARG A 358 0.15 -11.42 -7.74
C ARG A 358 1.21 -11.08 -8.78
N PHE A 359 2.46 -10.95 -8.36
CA PHE A 359 3.56 -10.58 -9.23
C PHE A 359 3.90 -11.71 -10.21
N GLY A 360 3.87 -12.97 -9.78
CA GLY A 360 4.12 -14.14 -10.63
C GLY A 360 3.21 -14.18 -11.86
N ARG A 361 1.94 -13.75 -11.74
CA ARG A 361 1.01 -13.68 -12.88
C ARG A 361 1.42 -12.67 -13.96
N THR A 362 2.14 -11.62 -13.58
CA THR A 362 2.55 -10.54 -14.49
C THR A 362 4.02 -10.65 -14.89
N LEU A 363 4.84 -11.34 -14.08
CA LEU A 363 6.28 -11.50 -14.27
C LEU A 363 6.61 -12.16 -15.62
N ASP A 364 6.01 -13.31 -15.91
CA ASP A 364 6.21 -14.04 -17.17
C ASP A 364 5.90 -13.17 -18.42
N LYS A 365 4.81 -12.41 -18.35
CA LYS A 365 4.39 -11.53 -19.46
C LYS A 365 5.31 -10.34 -19.60
N GLY A 366 5.72 -9.74 -18.47
CA GLY A 366 6.62 -8.60 -18.46
C GLY A 366 8.02 -8.97 -18.97
N LEU A 367 8.56 -10.12 -18.57
CA LEU A 367 9.86 -10.60 -19.07
C LEU A 367 9.81 -10.94 -20.56
N LYS A 368 8.73 -11.55 -21.06
CA LYS A 368 8.55 -11.78 -22.49
C LYS A 368 8.53 -10.48 -23.30
N LEU A 369 7.76 -9.49 -22.83
CA LEU A 369 7.72 -8.18 -23.45
C LEU A 369 9.12 -7.53 -23.46
N LEU A 370 9.84 -7.60 -22.32
CA LEU A 370 11.20 -7.09 -22.22
C LEU A 370 12.13 -7.79 -23.22
N ASP A 371 12.07 -9.13 -23.32
CA ASP A 371 12.89 -9.90 -24.24
C ASP A 371 12.55 -9.59 -25.71
N GLU A 372 11.29 -9.40 -26.05
CA GLU A 372 10.85 -9.00 -27.39
C GLU A 372 11.40 -7.61 -27.77
N GLU A 373 11.28 -6.64 -26.86
CA GLU A 373 11.72 -5.25 -27.09
C GLU A 373 13.23 -5.13 -27.19
N ILE A 374 13.99 -5.93 -26.42
CA ILE A 374 15.45 -5.90 -26.48
C ILE A 374 16.04 -6.81 -27.57
N ALA A 375 15.24 -7.66 -28.21
CA ALA A 375 15.74 -8.56 -29.30
C ALA A 375 16.39 -7.79 -30.43
N HIS A 376 16.02 -6.53 -30.62
CA HIS A 376 16.54 -5.64 -31.67
C HIS A 376 17.60 -4.65 -31.17
N LEU A 377 17.94 -4.67 -29.84
CA LEU A 377 18.91 -3.78 -29.24
C LEU A 377 20.27 -4.47 -29.11
N GLY A 378 21.33 -3.73 -29.41
CA GLY A 378 22.72 -4.14 -29.24
C GLY A 378 23.33 -3.70 -27.90
N ARG A 379 24.58 -4.11 -27.64
CA ARG A 379 25.33 -3.63 -26.48
C ARG A 379 25.57 -2.12 -26.59
N GLY A 380 25.13 -1.37 -25.58
CA GLY A 380 25.25 0.09 -25.52
C GLY A 380 24.00 0.84 -26.03
N ASP A 381 22.99 0.14 -26.51
CA ASP A 381 21.71 0.73 -26.86
C ASP A 381 20.87 1.00 -25.61
N LYS A 382 19.79 1.80 -25.76
CA LYS A 382 18.88 2.14 -24.66
C LYS A 382 17.49 1.58 -24.92
N LEU A 383 16.91 0.93 -23.90
CA LEU A 383 15.49 0.61 -23.89
C LEU A 383 14.69 1.89 -23.77
N SER A 384 13.62 2.04 -24.57
CA SER A 384 12.80 3.26 -24.55
C SER A 384 12.13 3.49 -23.20
N GLY A 385 12.01 4.77 -22.82
CA GLY A 385 11.31 5.16 -21.58
C GLY A 385 9.83 4.76 -21.58
N GLU A 386 9.17 4.74 -22.75
CA GLU A 386 7.78 4.30 -22.93
C GLU A 386 7.62 2.80 -22.65
N THR A 387 8.54 1.97 -23.12
CA THR A 387 8.54 0.53 -22.84
C THR A 387 8.80 0.28 -21.36
N ALA A 388 9.76 0.97 -20.75
CA ALA A 388 10.03 0.88 -19.34
C ALA A 388 8.81 1.33 -18.48
N PHE A 389 8.12 2.39 -18.91
CA PHE A 389 6.89 2.86 -18.27
C PHE A 389 5.75 1.84 -18.43
N LYS A 390 5.57 1.22 -19.58
CA LYS A 390 4.58 0.16 -19.79
C LYS A 390 4.85 -1.06 -18.91
N LEU A 391 6.12 -1.43 -18.74
CA LEU A 391 6.53 -2.49 -17.80
C LEU A 391 6.17 -2.11 -16.36
N TYR A 392 6.38 -0.86 -15.97
CA TYR A 392 6.04 -0.35 -14.65
C TYR A 392 4.52 -0.31 -14.41
N ASP A 393 3.79 0.36 -15.28
CA ASP A 393 2.35 0.66 -15.10
C ASP A 393 1.48 -0.59 -15.27
N THR A 394 1.73 -1.38 -16.31
CA THR A 394 0.87 -2.52 -16.68
C THR A 394 1.32 -3.83 -16.04
N TYR A 395 2.62 -4.08 -15.96
CA TYR A 395 3.16 -5.35 -15.46
C TYR A 395 3.73 -5.26 -14.06
N GLY A 396 3.81 -4.05 -13.50
CA GLY A 396 4.29 -3.82 -12.14
C GLY A 396 5.78 -4.07 -11.97
N PHE A 397 6.57 -3.85 -13.03
CA PHE A 397 8.02 -3.86 -12.99
C PHE A 397 8.53 -2.47 -12.58
N PRO A 398 9.06 -2.27 -11.38
CA PRO A 398 9.76 -1.04 -11.05
C PRO A 398 10.89 -0.76 -12.04
N LEU A 399 11.21 0.53 -12.24
CA LEU A 399 12.25 0.94 -13.20
C LEU A 399 13.60 0.28 -12.93
N ASP A 400 14.00 0.24 -11.65
CA ASP A 400 15.23 -0.41 -11.19
C ASP A 400 15.24 -1.92 -11.45
N LEU A 401 14.09 -2.58 -11.38
CA LEU A 401 13.99 -4.00 -11.74
C LEU A 401 14.20 -4.21 -13.23
N THR A 402 13.72 -3.29 -14.06
CA THR A 402 13.98 -3.29 -15.50
C THR A 402 15.47 -3.03 -15.78
N GLN A 403 16.08 -2.04 -15.10
CA GLN A 403 17.51 -1.75 -15.18
C GLN A 403 18.37 -2.95 -14.75
N ASP A 404 18.03 -3.57 -13.61
CA ASP A 404 18.73 -4.77 -13.10
C ASP A 404 18.60 -5.96 -14.06
N ALA A 405 17.45 -6.13 -14.73
CA ALA A 405 17.26 -7.16 -15.74
C ALA A 405 18.16 -6.96 -16.97
N LEU A 406 18.50 -5.73 -17.30
CA LEU A 406 19.29 -5.34 -18.47
C LEU A 406 20.78 -5.19 -18.17
N LYS A 407 21.17 -5.11 -16.91
CA LYS A 407 22.57 -4.89 -16.46
C LYS A 407 23.54 -5.92 -17.06
N ASN A 408 23.17 -7.19 -17.05
CA ASN A 408 23.99 -8.27 -17.60
C ASN A 408 24.07 -8.28 -19.14
N LYS A 409 23.17 -7.53 -19.82
CA LYS A 409 23.13 -7.41 -21.27
C LYS A 409 23.80 -6.13 -21.76
N ASN A 410 24.29 -5.26 -20.84
CA ASN A 410 24.85 -3.93 -21.13
C ASN A 410 23.91 -3.04 -21.96
N ILE A 411 22.60 -3.08 -21.63
CA ILE A 411 21.57 -2.23 -22.22
C ILE A 411 21.14 -1.24 -21.15
N GLU A 412 21.13 0.04 -21.46
CA GLU A 412 20.66 1.11 -20.58
C GLU A 412 19.14 1.33 -20.76
N VAL A 413 18.53 2.05 -19.80
CA VAL A 413 17.13 2.49 -19.88
C VAL A 413 17.07 4.00 -20.06
N ASP A 414 16.22 4.49 -20.95
CA ASP A 414 15.90 5.91 -21.09
C ASP A 414 15.04 6.37 -19.88
N THR A 415 15.74 6.75 -18.80
CA THR A 415 15.10 7.22 -17.57
C THR A 415 14.37 8.54 -17.76
N ALA A 416 14.89 9.44 -18.61
CA ALA A 416 14.25 10.72 -18.87
C ALA A 416 12.89 10.54 -19.59
N GLY A 417 12.82 9.62 -20.57
CA GLY A 417 11.57 9.24 -21.23
C GLY A 417 10.60 8.56 -20.27
N PHE A 418 11.08 7.72 -19.34
CA PHE A 418 10.27 7.13 -18.28
C PHE A 418 9.66 8.20 -17.38
N ASP A 419 10.47 9.14 -16.90
CA ASP A 419 10.03 10.23 -16.01
C ASP A 419 8.99 11.14 -16.69
N ALA A 420 9.14 11.39 -17.98
CA ALA A 420 8.16 12.14 -18.77
C ALA A 420 6.81 11.40 -18.86
N CYS A 421 6.82 10.07 -18.98
CA CYS A 421 5.59 9.27 -18.95
C CYS A 421 4.93 9.28 -17.57
N MET A 422 5.73 9.15 -16.51
CA MET A 422 5.27 9.25 -15.12
C MET A 422 4.64 10.63 -14.81
N ALA A 423 5.24 11.70 -15.29
CA ALA A 423 4.72 13.06 -15.12
C ALA A 423 3.35 13.23 -15.79
N ARG A 424 3.20 12.72 -17.03
CA ARG A 424 1.91 12.73 -17.75
C ARG A 424 0.82 11.96 -16.99
N GLN A 425 1.13 10.76 -16.49
CA GLN A 425 0.19 9.96 -15.70
C GLN A 425 -0.24 10.68 -14.41
N LYS A 426 0.71 11.30 -13.69
CA LYS A 426 0.41 12.08 -12.49
C LYS A 426 -0.47 13.29 -12.79
N GLU A 427 -0.26 13.97 -13.92
CA GLU A 427 -1.09 15.09 -14.35
C GLU A 427 -2.51 14.65 -14.69
N GLU A 428 -2.67 13.53 -15.39
CA GLU A 428 -3.98 12.95 -15.70
C GLU A 428 -4.71 12.49 -14.44
N ALA A 429 -3.99 11.86 -13.50
CA ALA A 429 -4.54 11.47 -12.20
C ALA A 429 -4.99 12.70 -11.37
N ARG A 430 -4.20 13.80 -11.38
CA ARG A 430 -4.58 15.06 -10.71
C ARG A 430 -5.82 15.71 -11.32
N LYS A 431 -6.02 15.66 -12.63
CA LYS A 431 -7.23 16.18 -13.31
C LYS A 431 -8.49 15.42 -12.91
N ASN A 432 -8.37 14.17 -12.52
CA ASN A 432 -9.48 13.29 -12.12
C ASN A 432 -9.67 13.18 -10.59
N TRP A 433 -8.85 13.89 -9.81
CA TRP A 433 -8.85 13.82 -8.35
C TRP A 433 -9.54 15.03 -7.73
N ALA A 434 -10.73 14.84 -7.17
CA ALA A 434 -11.42 15.82 -6.32
C ALA A 434 -10.85 15.64 -4.89
N GLY A 435 -9.86 16.45 -4.55
CA GLY A 435 -8.95 16.32 -3.45
C GLY A 435 -9.50 16.06 -2.05
N SER A 436 -8.79 15.24 -1.31
CA SER A 436 -8.58 15.37 0.13
C SER A 436 -7.10 15.67 0.34
N GLY A 437 -6.72 16.93 0.31
CA GLY A 437 -5.39 17.38 0.67
C GLY A 437 -5.41 17.90 2.09
N ASP A 438 -4.46 17.47 2.92
CA ASP A 438 -4.07 18.20 4.12
C ASP A 438 -3.73 19.64 3.68
N THR A 439 -4.65 20.55 3.92
CA THR A 439 -4.42 21.97 3.73
C THR A 439 -3.40 22.40 4.77
N ALA A 440 -2.29 22.98 4.32
CA ALA A 440 -1.34 23.62 5.21
C ALA A 440 -2.13 24.50 6.21
N VAL A 441 -1.86 24.34 7.51
CA VAL A 441 -2.52 25.12 8.57
C VAL A 441 -2.37 26.59 8.23
N GLU A 442 -3.49 27.30 8.10
CA GLU A 442 -3.48 28.71 7.73
C GLU A 442 -2.77 29.51 8.83
N LYS A 443 -1.94 30.47 8.43
CA LYS A 443 -1.12 31.25 9.37
C LYS A 443 -1.91 31.94 10.49
N VAL A 444 -3.21 32.18 10.28
CA VAL A 444 -4.08 32.81 11.27
C VAL A 444 -4.17 31.98 12.57
N TRP A 445 -4.13 30.64 12.48
CA TRP A 445 -4.30 29.78 13.64
C TRP A 445 -3.11 29.80 14.60
N TYR A 446 -1.89 29.99 14.10
CA TYR A 446 -0.73 30.22 14.95
C TYR A 446 -0.82 31.53 15.73
N SER A 447 -1.36 32.60 15.07
CA SER A 447 -1.62 33.88 15.75
C SER A 447 -2.71 33.79 16.82
N VAL A 448 -3.72 32.93 16.59
CA VAL A 448 -4.77 32.68 17.59
C VAL A 448 -4.23 31.87 18.75
N GLU A 449 -3.42 30.80 18.51
CA GLU A 449 -2.80 29.98 19.54
C GLU A 449 -1.96 30.80 20.54
N ASP A 450 -1.22 31.81 20.05
CA ASP A 450 -0.42 32.69 20.89
C ASP A 450 -1.26 33.56 21.84
N LYS A 451 -2.55 33.73 21.55
CA LYS A 451 -3.45 34.67 22.28
C LYS A 451 -4.49 33.99 23.16
N VAL A 452 -4.84 32.74 22.85
CA VAL A 452 -5.91 32.04 23.56
C VAL A 452 -5.35 30.81 24.29
N ASN A 453 -5.95 30.48 25.45
CA ASN A 453 -5.66 29.21 26.11
C ASN A 453 -6.26 28.03 25.30
N PRO A 454 -5.73 26.81 25.47
CA PRO A 454 -6.36 25.61 24.94
C PRO A 454 -7.84 25.54 25.31
N THR A 455 -8.68 25.21 24.33
CA THR A 455 -10.14 25.05 24.58
C THR A 455 -10.37 23.83 25.48
N GLU A 456 -11.12 24.00 26.56
CA GLU A 456 -11.55 22.89 27.42
C GLU A 456 -12.72 22.13 26.76
N PHE A 457 -12.52 20.83 26.48
CA PHE A 457 -13.54 19.98 25.90
C PHE A 457 -14.41 19.29 26.96
N LEU A 458 -15.68 19.65 27.02
CA LEU A 458 -16.65 19.14 27.98
C LEU A 458 -17.56 18.03 27.43
N GLY A 459 -17.49 17.80 26.10
CA GLY A 459 -18.42 17.01 25.33
C GLY A 459 -18.39 15.49 25.57
N TYR A 460 -17.52 14.99 26.43
CA TYR A 460 -17.60 13.60 26.86
C TYR A 460 -18.75 13.41 27.91
N ASN A 461 -19.08 14.45 28.68
CA ASN A 461 -20.02 14.34 29.77
C ASN A 461 -21.32 15.11 29.50
N VAL A 462 -21.27 16.18 28.73
CA VAL A 462 -22.41 17.06 28.49
C VAL A 462 -22.57 17.42 27.03
N THR A 463 -23.79 17.69 26.59
CA THR A 463 -24.15 18.17 25.27
C THR A 463 -24.47 19.66 25.24
N LYS A 464 -24.52 20.29 26.42
CA LYS A 464 -24.78 21.73 26.57
C LYS A 464 -23.84 22.31 27.61
N SER A 465 -23.29 23.49 27.35
CA SER A 465 -22.48 24.24 28.30
C SER A 465 -22.51 25.73 27.97
N ASP A 466 -22.27 26.56 28.97
CA ASP A 466 -21.94 27.97 28.72
C ASP A 466 -20.46 28.06 28.30
N GLY A 467 -20.13 29.06 27.47
CA GLY A 467 -18.77 29.38 27.06
C GLY A 467 -18.60 30.83 26.67
N GLU A 468 -17.37 31.33 26.77
CA GLU A 468 -16.99 32.69 26.37
C GLU A 468 -16.29 32.63 25.00
N VAL A 469 -16.67 33.52 24.11
CA VAL A 469 -16.07 33.69 22.78
C VAL A 469 -14.70 34.36 22.92
N VAL A 470 -13.62 33.66 22.61
CA VAL A 470 -12.24 34.15 22.77
C VAL A 470 -11.58 34.56 21.45
N ALA A 471 -12.03 34.05 20.31
CA ALA A 471 -11.57 34.48 18.99
C ALA A 471 -12.66 34.32 17.94
N LEU A 472 -12.64 35.23 16.95
CA LEU A 472 -13.52 35.21 15.78
C LEU A 472 -12.69 35.38 14.51
N ILE A 473 -12.95 34.53 13.52
CA ILE A 473 -12.28 34.57 12.23
C ILE A 473 -13.34 34.67 11.12
N GLN A 474 -13.16 35.61 10.22
CA GLN A 474 -13.98 35.74 9.02
C GLN A 474 -13.07 36.03 7.81
N ASP A 475 -13.26 35.30 6.72
CA ASP A 475 -12.44 35.41 5.49
C ASP A 475 -10.94 35.26 5.77
N ASN A 476 -10.56 34.29 6.62
CA ASN A 476 -9.19 34.02 7.06
C ASN A 476 -8.50 35.17 7.81
N LYS A 477 -9.27 36.06 8.44
CA LYS A 477 -8.75 37.15 9.26
C LYS A 477 -9.43 37.18 10.62
N GLU A 478 -8.65 37.46 11.65
CA GLU A 478 -9.19 37.76 12.97
C GLU A 478 -10.04 39.03 12.93
N VAL A 479 -11.22 38.97 13.52
CA VAL A 479 -12.17 40.10 13.63
C VAL A 479 -12.67 40.19 15.09
N ASN A 480 -13.06 41.40 15.50
CA ASN A 480 -13.61 41.61 16.85
C ASN A 480 -15.13 41.42 16.92
N GLU A 481 -15.80 41.51 15.78
CA GLU A 481 -17.25 41.39 15.68
C GLU A 481 -17.63 40.82 14.32
N VAL A 482 -18.66 39.96 14.30
CA VAL A 482 -19.31 39.43 13.09
C VAL A 482 -20.79 39.81 13.12
N THR A 483 -21.28 40.39 12.04
CA THR A 483 -22.66 40.87 11.91
C THR A 483 -23.49 40.12 10.86
N SER A 484 -22.86 39.28 10.06
CA SER A 484 -23.55 38.46 9.04
C SER A 484 -22.61 37.42 8.42
N GLY A 485 -23.20 36.39 7.82
CA GLY A 485 -22.52 35.42 6.99
C GLY A 485 -21.85 34.27 7.80
N LYS A 486 -20.93 33.57 7.13
CA LYS A 486 -20.15 32.47 7.71
C LYS A 486 -18.92 33.02 8.41
N PHE A 487 -18.56 32.38 9.52
CA PHE A 487 -17.39 32.73 10.32
C PHE A 487 -16.95 31.51 11.15
N GLU A 488 -15.77 31.61 11.74
CA GLU A 488 -15.23 30.61 12.64
C GLU A 488 -15.12 31.21 14.05
N LEU A 489 -15.55 30.46 15.05
CA LEU A 489 -15.60 30.88 16.45
C LEU A 489 -14.78 29.93 17.31
N VAL A 490 -13.96 30.51 18.17
CA VAL A 490 -13.24 29.78 19.24
C VAL A 490 -13.78 30.23 20.59
N ALA A 491 -14.04 29.26 21.47
CA ALA A 491 -14.46 29.50 22.84
C ALA A 491 -13.44 28.96 23.86
N ASN A 492 -13.49 29.48 25.10
CA ASN A 492 -12.65 28.99 26.19
C ASN A 492 -12.96 27.52 26.54
N GLN A 493 -14.23 27.09 26.39
CA GLN A 493 -14.70 25.71 26.62
C GLN A 493 -15.85 25.38 25.68
N THR A 494 -16.04 24.08 25.38
CA THR A 494 -17.08 23.64 24.47
C THR A 494 -17.54 22.20 24.71
N PRO A 495 -18.84 21.88 24.49
CA PRO A 495 -19.32 20.49 24.41
C PRO A 495 -19.21 19.90 23.01
N PHE A 496 -18.85 20.71 21.99
CA PHE A 496 -18.76 20.26 20.59
C PHE A 496 -17.48 19.48 20.35
N TYR A 497 -17.60 18.27 19.84
CA TYR A 497 -16.45 17.48 19.40
C TYR A 497 -15.87 18.06 18.13
N GLY A 498 -14.58 18.35 18.13
CA GLY A 498 -13.85 18.75 16.93
C GLY A 498 -13.38 17.56 16.11
N GLU A 499 -13.54 17.60 14.79
CA GLU A 499 -13.13 16.54 13.85
C GLU A 499 -11.73 16.03 14.18
N CYS A 500 -11.63 14.74 14.50
CA CYS A 500 -10.39 14.05 14.86
C CYS A 500 -10.58 12.53 14.82
N GLY A 501 -9.49 11.77 14.54
CA GLY A 501 -9.50 10.30 14.60
C GLY A 501 -10.54 9.62 13.69
N GLY A 502 -10.94 10.30 12.60
CA GLY A 502 -11.95 9.82 11.66
C GLY A 502 -13.40 10.09 12.06
N GLN A 503 -13.67 10.61 13.28
CA GLN A 503 -14.99 11.10 13.65
C GLN A 503 -15.17 12.54 13.16
N VAL A 504 -16.31 12.83 12.49
CA VAL A 504 -16.68 14.18 12.06
C VAL A 504 -16.95 15.10 13.24
N GLY A 505 -16.83 16.41 13.03
CA GLY A 505 -17.17 17.43 14.00
C GLY A 505 -18.68 17.49 14.29
N ASP A 506 -19.00 17.95 15.49
CA ASP A 506 -20.40 18.14 15.88
C ASP A 506 -21.02 19.37 15.23
N THR A 507 -22.32 19.32 15.11
CA THR A 507 -23.21 20.40 14.67
C THR A 507 -24.14 20.82 15.80
N GLY A 508 -24.76 22.01 15.69
CA GLY A 508 -25.71 22.47 16.70
C GLY A 508 -25.93 23.97 16.67
N LEU A 509 -26.18 24.58 17.83
CA LEU A 509 -26.47 25.99 17.98
C LEU A 509 -25.60 26.62 19.08
N ILE A 510 -25.20 27.87 18.85
CA ILE A 510 -24.62 28.74 19.87
C ILE A 510 -25.59 29.92 20.05
N VAL A 511 -26.15 30.02 21.26
CA VAL A 511 -27.23 30.96 21.58
C VAL A 511 -26.81 31.91 22.68
N SER A 512 -26.92 33.20 22.43
CA SER A 512 -26.72 34.26 23.39
C SER A 512 -27.93 35.23 23.38
N LYS A 513 -27.94 36.16 24.30
CA LYS A 513 -28.93 37.27 24.30
C LYS A 513 -28.79 38.15 23.05
N ASN A 514 -27.57 38.22 22.50
CA ASN A 514 -27.19 39.12 21.42
C ASN A 514 -27.21 38.47 20.04
N PHE A 515 -27.06 37.15 20.00
CA PHE A 515 -26.94 36.42 18.73
C PHE A 515 -27.42 34.96 18.81
N THR A 516 -27.73 34.44 17.63
CA THR A 516 -27.89 33.00 17.40
C THR A 516 -27.05 32.60 16.19
N ALA A 517 -26.16 31.65 16.38
CA ALA A 517 -25.32 31.12 15.31
C ALA A 517 -25.53 29.59 15.20
N ARG A 518 -25.68 29.11 13.99
CA ARG A 518 -25.71 27.68 13.69
C ARG A 518 -24.30 27.17 13.47
N VAL A 519 -23.91 26.15 14.21
CA VAL A 519 -22.66 25.41 14.00
C VAL A 519 -22.91 24.36 12.94
N ILE A 520 -22.24 24.48 11.80
CA ILE A 520 -22.36 23.58 10.67
C ILE A 520 -21.25 22.53 10.65
N ASP A 521 -20.16 22.78 11.37
CA ASP A 521 -19.03 21.85 11.54
C ASP A 521 -18.18 22.30 12.74
N THR A 522 -17.45 21.38 13.35
CA THR A 522 -16.48 21.70 14.40
C THR A 522 -15.15 21.04 14.07
N LYS A 523 -14.08 21.83 14.01
CA LYS A 523 -12.74 21.35 13.65
C LYS A 523 -11.78 21.49 14.79
N ARG A 524 -10.72 20.66 14.78
CA ARG A 524 -9.62 20.77 15.72
C ARG A 524 -8.40 21.33 14.99
N LYS A 525 -7.83 22.44 15.48
CA LYS A 525 -6.63 23.06 14.94
C LYS A 525 -5.52 23.04 15.98
N LEU A 526 -4.28 22.77 15.52
CA LEU A 526 -3.09 22.72 16.36
C LEU A 526 -3.25 21.83 17.63
N ASP A 527 -4.07 20.79 17.52
CA ASP A 527 -4.41 19.82 18.58
C ASP A 527 -5.01 20.40 19.88
N LYS A 528 -5.19 21.72 19.98
CA LYS A 528 -5.60 22.41 21.21
C LYS A 528 -6.79 23.34 21.04
N ILE A 529 -7.11 23.77 19.82
CA ILE A 529 -8.14 24.77 19.54
C ILE A 529 -9.32 24.11 18.88
N PHE A 530 -10.51 24.22 19.48
CA PHE A 530 -11.77 23.79 18.88
C PHE A 530 -12.41 24.97 18.14
N VAL A 531 -12.57 24.80 16.85
CA VAL A 531 -13.05 25.82 15.92
C VAL A 531 -14.45 25.47 15.46
N HIS A 532 -15.45 26.28 15.86
CA HIS A 532 -16.82 26.13 15.44
C HIS A 532 -17.01 26.89 14.11
N VAL A 533 -17.28 26.18 13.03
CA VAL A 533 -17.63 26.76 11.73
C VAL A 533 -19.11 27.14 11.78
N CYS A 534 -19.38 28.43 11.84
CA CYS A 534 -20.70 28.98 12.14
C CYS A 534 -21.32 29.75 10.97
N GLU A 535 -22.65 29.78 10.96
CA GLU A 535 -23.44 30.68 10.15
C GLU A 535 -24.31 31.54 11.08
N LEU A 536 -24.16 32.85 11.00
CA LEU A 536 -24.94 33.78 11.85
C LEU A 536 -26.39 33.85 11.39
N GLU A 537 -27.32 33.42 12.25
CA GLU A 537 -28.76 33.45 11.95
C GLU A 537 -29.40 34.74 12.43
N LYS A 538 -28.97 35.29 13.58
CA LYS A 538 -29.53 36.52 14.16
C LYS A 538 -28.48 37.26 14.99
N GLY A 539 -28.59 38.60 15.00
CA GLY A 539 -27.81 39.51 15.85
C GLY A 539 -26.38 39.75 15.41
N SER A 540 -25.48 40.03 16.35
CA SER A 540 -24.04 40.14 16.12
C SER A 540 -23.28 39.43 17.27
N VAL A 541 -22.13 38.85 16.93
CA VAL A 541 -21.25 38.16 17.88
C VAL A 541 -19.95 38.95 18.03
N LYS A 542 -19.48 39.09 19.29
CA LYS A 542 -18.24 39.80 19.65
C LYS A 542 -17.35 38.92 20.51
N ILE A 543 -16.07 39.18 20.50
CA ILE A 543 -15.14 38.63 21.47
C ILE A 543 -15.53 39.07 22.85
N GLY A 544 -15.56 38.13 23.80
CA GLY A 544 -16.03 38.31 25.20
C GLY A 544 -17.53 38.05 25.41
N ASP A 545 -18.30 37.77 24.34
CA ASP A 545 -19.69 37.35 24.50
C ASP A 545 -19.76 35.96 25.19
N CYS A 546 -20.61 35.86 26.20
CA CYS A 546 -21.00 34.58 26.82
C CYS A 546 -22.21 34.03 26.07
N ALA A 547 -22.14 32.75 25.73
CA ALA A 547 -23.20 32.06 25.01
C ALA A 547 -23.38 30.63 25.53
N ASN A 548 -24.56 30.09 25.32
CA ASN A 548 -24.88 28.69 25.57
C ASN A 548 -24.60 27.92 24.27
N PHE A 549 -23.80 26.87 24.39
CA PHE A 549 -23.38 25.96 23.31
C PHE A 549 -24.24 24.72 23.39
N GLU A 550 -25.03 24.42 22.37
CA GLU A 550 -25.95 23.31 22.33
C GLU A 550 -25.66 22.40 21.14
N VAL A 551 -25.12 21.21 21.41
CA VAL A 551 -24.86 20.18 20.41
C VAL A 551 -26.17 19.58 19.91
N ASP A 552 -26.27 19.25 18.63
CA ASP A 552 -27.36 18.43 18.08
C ASP A 552 -27.24 17.00 18.65
N GLU A 553 -28.05 16.76 19.70
CA GLU A 553 -28.01 15.49 20.45
C GLU A 553 -28.37 14.27 19.59
N GLU A 554 -29.31 14.41 18.65
CA GLU A 554 -29.71 13.29 17.78
C GLU A 554 -28.58 12.94 16.79
N ASN A 555 -27.96 13.95 16.22
CA ASN A 555 -26.78 13.75 15.35
C ASN A 555 -25.62 13.12 16.13
N ARG A 556 -25.33 13.64 17.32
CA ARG A 556 -24.28 13.11 18.23
C ARG A 556 -24.54 11.65 18.60
N LYS A 557 -25.77 11.26 18.97
CA LYS A 557 -26.12 9.87 19.31
C LYS A 557 -25.83 8.93 18.14
N ARG A 558 -26.17 9.33 16.92
CA ARG A 558 -25.91 8.52 15.72
C ARG A 558 -24.42 8.38 15.44
N ILE A 559 -23.65 9.47 15.60
CA ILE A 559 -22.19 9.45 15.49
C ILE A 559 -21.59 8.52 16.55
N CYS A 560 -22.01 8.63 17.82
CA CYS A 560 -21.55 7.77 18.90
C CYS A 560 -21.83 6.28 18.63
N ALA A 561 -23.00 5.94 18.07
CA ALA A 561 -23.35 4.59 17.69
C ALA A 561 -22.40 4.06 16.58
N ASN A 562 -22.20 4.84 15.52
CA ASN A 562 -21.31 4.49 14.44
C ASN A 562 -19.84 4.42 14.88
N HIS A 563 -19.40 5.26 15.82
CA HIS A 563 -18.05 5.19 16.37
C HIS A 563 -17.86 3.97 17.27
N SER A 564 -18.81 3.71 18.15
CA SER A 564 -18.72 2.57 19.06
C SER A 564 -18.73 1.23 18.34
N VAL A 565 -19.55 1.10 17.30
CA VAL A 565 -19.61 -0.13 16.51
C VAL A 565 -18.30 -0.39 15.76
N THR A 566 -17.50 0.65 15.46
CA THR A 566 -16.20 0.49 14.81
C THR A 566 -15.27 -0.40 15.65
N HIS A 567 -15.27 -0.23 16.98
CA HIS A 567 -14.47 -1.05 17.90
C HIS A 567 -14.97 -2.50 17.99
N LEU A 568 -16.29 -2.71 18.01
CA LEU A 568 -16.87 -4.05 17.96
C LEU A 568 -16.54 -4.75 16.64
N ALA A 569 -16.69 -4.04 15.52
CA ALA A 569 -16.38 -4.56 14.19
C ALA A 569 -14.89 -4.87 14.04
N HIS A 570 -14.00 -4.02 14.56
CA HIS A 570 -12.56 -4.26 14.55
C HIS A 570 -12.21 -5.57 15.26
N LYS A 571 -12.76 -5.76 16.46
CA LYS A 571 -12.55 -7.01 17.22
C LYS A 571 -13.12 -8.23 16.51
N ALA A 572 -14.36 -8.13 15.99
CA ALA A 572 -15.00 -9.22 15.24
C ALA A 572 -14.21 -9.59 13.97
N LEU A 573 -13.72 -8.60 13.23
CA LEU A 573 -12.85 -8.82 12.07
C LEU A 573 -11.56 -9.55 12.44
N LYS A 574 -10.93 -9.19 13.56
CA LYS A 574 -9.74 -9.93 14.06
C LYS A 574 -10.08 -11.38 14.41
N MET A 575 -11.22 -11.63 15.02
CA MET A 575 -11.65 -12.99 15.36
C MET A 575 -11.87 -13.86 14.12
N ILE A 576 -12.40 -13.30 13.04
CA ILE A 576 -12.75 -14.04 11.81
C ILE A 576 -11.58 -14.10 10.83
N LEU A 577 -10.83 -13.02 10.68
CA LEU A 577 -9.79 -12.89 9.65
C LEU A 577 -8.38 -13.09 10.21
N GLY A 578 -8.18 -12.92 11.51
CA GLY A 578 -6.91 -13.05 12.22
C GLY A 578 -6.34 -11.75 12.75
N ASP A 579 -5.31 -11.86 13.61
CA ASP A 579 -4.71 -10.74 14.34
C ASP A 579 -3.99 -9.70 13.46
N HIS A 580 -3.76 -10.01 12.19
CA HIS A 580 -3.17 -9.07 11.21
C HIS A 580 -4.10 -7.92 10.85
N VAL A 581 -5.39 -8.03 11.17
CA VAL A 581 -6.35 -6.96 10.90
C VAL A 581 -6.05 -5.77 11.80
N ALA A 582 -5.73 -4.65 11.19
CA ALA A 582 -5.50 -3.37 11.86
C ALA A 582 -6.24 -2.27 11.10
N GLN A 583 -6.71 -1.28 11.81
CA GLN A 583 -7.30 -0.08 11.21
C GLN A 583 -6.26 0.64 10.34
N LYS A 584 -6.66 1.04 9.14
CA LYS A 584 -5.87 1.86 8.20
C LYS A 584 -6.52 3.20 7.91
N GLY A 585 -7.76 3.35 8.28
CA GLY A 585 -8.52 4.58 8.20
C GLY A 585 -9.94 4.35 8.72
N SER A 586 -10.58 5.41 9.16
CA SER A 586 -11.99 5.40 9.50
C SER A 586 -12.63 6.74 9.10
N MET A 587 -13.94 6.71 8.88
CA MET A 587 -14.77 7.88 8.72
C MET A 587 -16.09 7.58 9.40
N VAL A 588 -16.40 8.33 10.43
CA VAL A 588 -17.55 8.13 11.28
C VAL A 588 -18.45 9.35 11.17
N GLU A 589 -19.57 9.18 10.46
CA GLU A 589 -20.62 10.18 10.26
C GLU A 589 -21.90 9.73 10.98
N ALA A 590 -22.91 10.58 11.02
CA ALA A 590 -24.20 10.22 11.60
C ALA A 590 -24.95 9.16 10.78
N ASP A 591 -24.83 9.22 9.45
CA ASP A 591 -25.59 8.38 8.54
C ASP A 591 -24.93 7.03 8.26
N ARG A 592 -23.61 6.97 8.35
CA ARG A 592 -22.81 5.77 8.04
C ARG A 592 -21.45 5.81 8.70
N MET A 593 -20.83 4.66 8.79
CA MET A 593 -19.40 4.57 9.08
C MET A 593 -18.67 3.84 7.94
N ARG A 594 -17.44 4.27 7.71
CA ARG A 594 -16.50 3.65 6.78
C ARG A 594 -15.27 3.21 7.57
N PHE A 595 -14.90 1.95 7.39
CA PHE A 595 -13.78 1.36 8.13
C PHE A 595 -12.83 0.66 7.17
N ASP A 596 -11.61 1.17 7.09
CA ASP A 596 -10.55 0.66 6.23
C ASP A 596 -9.61 -0.20 7.08
N VAL A 597 -9.44 -1.46 6.71
CA VAL A 597 -8.65 -2.43 7.48
C VAL A 597 -7.58 -3.10 6.63
N SER A 598 -6.46 -3.46 7.26
CA SER A 598 -5.45 -4.29 6.62
C SER A 598 -5.99 -5.70 6.42
N HIS A 599 -6.26 -6.07 5.19
CA HIS A 599 -6.55 -7.45 4.81
C HIS A 599 -6.23 -7.65 3.32
N PRO A 600 -5.45 -8.67 2.98
CA PRO A 600 -4.88 -8.81 1.64
C PRO A 600 -5.84 -9.40 0.61
N LYS A 601 -6.91 -10.07 1.05
CA LYS A 601 -7.90 -10.75 0.20
C LYS A 601 -9.26 -10.06 0.29
N GLN A 602 -10.13 -10.34 -0.65
CA GLN A 602 -11.54 -9.99 -0.52
C GLN A 602 -12.15 -10.72 0.68
N ILE A 603 -12.90 -10.01 1.50
CA ILE A 603 -13.64 -10.60 2.61
C ILE A 603 -14.90 -11.24 2.01
N THR A 604 -15.09 -12.52 2.27
CA THR A 604 -16.21 -13.25 1.68
C THR A 604 -17.55 -12.83 2.32
N ALA A 605 -18.64 -13.00 1.59
CA ALA A 605 -19.98 -12.72 2.11
C ALA A 605 -20.30 -13.53 3.39
N GLU A 606 -19.75 -14.74 3.52
CA GLU A 606 -19.88 -15.56 4.71
C GLU A 606 -19.13 -14.96 5.90
N GLN A 607 -17.88 -14.52 5.68
CA GLN A 607 -17.09 -13.86 6.73
C GLN A 607 -17.73 -12.53 7.17
N LEU A 608 -18.28 -11.75 6.23
CA LEU A 608 -19.01 -10.52 6.57
C LEU A 608 -20.23 -10.80 7.43
N ARG A 609 -21.00 -11.85 7.10
CA ARG A 609 -22.13 -12.26 7.94
C ARG A 609 -21.71 -12.69 9.33
N GLN A 610 -20.63 -13.46 9.46
CA GLN A 610 -20.08 -13.84 10.77
C GLN A 610 -19.67 -12.63 11.59
N VAL A 611 -19.07 -11.61 10.96
CA VAL A 611 -18.74 -10.34 11.63
C VAL A 611 -20.01 -9.61 12.08
N GLU A 612 -21.02 -9.51 11.23
CA GLU A 612 -22.33 -8.91 11.59
C GLU A 612 -22.99 -9.65 12.76
N ASP A 613 -22.98 -10.97 12.73
CA ASP A 613 -23.57 -11.81 13.78
C ASP A 613 -22.90 -11.58 15.12
N ILE A 614 -21.55 -11.57 15.17
CA ILE A 614 -20.77 -11.30 16.37
C ILE A 614 -21.07 -9.90 16.89
N VAL A 615 -21.03 -8.88 16.04
CA VAL A 615 -21.26 -7.48 16.45
C VAL A 615 -22.68 -7.31 17.00
N ASN A 616 -23.69 -7.81 16.29
CA ASN A 616 -25.07 -7.71 16.72
C ASN A 616 -25.35 -8.53 17.98
N GLU A 617 -24.61 -9.61 18.23
CA GLU A 617 -24.67 -10.34 19.50
C GLU A 617 -24.19 -9.45 20.66
N GLN A 618 -23.04 -8.76 20.49
CA GLN A 618 -22.54 -7.85 21.53
C GLN A 618 -23.45 -6.62 21.74
N ILE A 619 -24.13 -6.16 20.70
CA ILE A 619 -25.16 -5.13 20.81
C ILE A 619 -26.33 -5.63 21.67
N ARG A 620 -26.83 -6.84 21.39
CA ARG A 620 -27.94 -7.46 22.15
C ARG A 620 -27.56 -7.77 23.60
N ASN A 621 -26.30 -8.06 23.86
CA ASN A 621 -25.79 -8.28 25.22
C ASN A 621 -25.74 -6.99 26.06
N ASP A 622 -25.94 -5.84 25.44
CA ASP A 622 -25.98 -4.51 26.10
C ASP A 622 -24.79 -4.27 27.04
N LEU A 623 -23.58 -4.51 26.52
CA LEU A 623 -22.34 -4.40 27.30
C LEU A 623 -22.10 -2.97 27.75
N PRO A 624 -21.61 -2.73 29.00
CA PRO A 624 -21.22 -1.41 29.44
C PRO A 624 -20.02 -0.89 28.62
N VAL A 625 -20.03 0.41 28.33
CA VAL A 625 -18.93 1.11 27.71
C VAL A 625 -18.33 2.08 28.71
N THR A 626 -17.13 1.77 29.16
CA THR A 626 -16.42 2.58 30.16
C THR A 626 -15.20 3.25 29.53
N THR A 627 -14.82 4.38 30.13
CA THR A 627 -13.66 5.15 29.65
C THR A 627 -12.81 5.56 30.85
N VAL A 628 -11.49 5.30 30.74
CA VAL A 628 -10.52 5.68 31.78
C VAL A 628 -9.33 6.37 31.10
N ILE A 629 -8.84 7.44 31.75
CA ILE A 629 -7.56 8.05 31.33
C ILE A 629 -6.47 7.42 32.20
N MET A 630 -5.44 6.90 31.55
CA MET A 630 -4.32 6.26 32.21
C MET A 630 -3.03 6.43 31.42
N ASN A 631 -1.89 6.09 32.02
CA ASN A 631 -0.62 6.10 31.32
C ASN A 631 -0.61 5.06 30.17
N LYS A 632 -0.01 5.42 29.05
CA LYS A 632 0.06 4.57 27.83
C LYS A 632 0.65 3.19 28.10
N GLU A 633 1.71 3.10 28.92
CA GLU A 633 2.34 1.80 29.23
C GLU A 633 1.40 0.91 30.08
N GLU A 634 0.65 1.49 30.97
CA GLU A 634 -0.35 0.76 31.77
C GLU A 634 -1.49 0.27 30.89
N ALA A 635 -1.96 1.11 29.97
CA ALA A 635 -2.99 0.74 29.00
C ALA A 635 -2.57 -0.47 28.16
N VAL A 636 -1.34 -0.47 27.65
CA VAL A 636 -0.77 -1.58 26.86
C VAL A 636 -0.64 -2.86 27.73
N LYS A 637 -0.19 -2.74 28.99
CA LYS A 637 -0.12 -3.88 29.92
C LYS A 637 -1.48 -4.50 30.20
N LEU A 638 -2.55 -3.69 30.20
CA LEU A 638 -3.94 -4.14 30.31
C LEU A 638 -4.51 -4.72 29.01
N GLY A 639 -3.70 -4.80 27.95
CA GLY A 639 -4.09 -5.34 26.65
C GLY A 639 -4.90 -4.36 25.78
N ALA A 640 -4.81 -3.06 26.05
CA ALA A 640 -5.42 -2.07 25.18
C ALA A 640 -4.73 -2.04 23.82
N MET A 641 -5.53 -2.08 22.75
CA MET A 641 -5.00 -1.96 21.40
C MET A 641 -4.72 -0.48 21.08
N ALA A 642 -3.46 -0.19 20.76
CA ALA A 642 -3.06 1.09 20.19
C ALA A 642 -3.11 0.98 18.65
N LEU A 643 -3.68 1.99 17.99
CA LEU A 643 -3.70 2.07 16.53
C LEU A 643 -2.31 2.48 16.03
N PHE A 644 -1.84 1.86 14.94
CA PHE A 644 -0.50 2.04 14.41
C PHE A 644 -0.41 3.39 13.77
N ASP A 645 -0.55 4.42 13.81
CA ASP A 645 -0.31 5.70 13.13
C ASP A 645 -0.81 6.93 13.93
N GLU A 646 -1.34 6.74 15.15
CA GLU A 646 -1.77 7.85 15.98
C GLU A 646 -0.68 8.26 16.99
N LYS A 647 -0.44 9.56 17.09
CA LYS A 647 0.45 10.14 18.09
C LYS A 647 -0.30 10.19 19.44
N TYR A 648 0.04 9.30 20.35
CA TYR A 648 -0.50 9.31 21.69
C TYR A 648 0.45 10.04 22.64
N GLY A 649 -0.10 10.90 23.50
CA GLY A 649 0.64 11.46 24.65
C GLY A 649 0.96 10.40 25.72
N ASP A 650 1.54 10.83 26.82
CA ASP A 650 1.83 9.97 27.98
C ASP A 650 0.55 9.46 28.63
N ASP A 651 -0.48 10.29 28.70
CA ASP A 651 -1.82 9.94 29.16
C ASP A 651 -2.74 9.65 27.96
N VAL A 652 -3.38 8.51 27.98
CA VAL A 652 -4.25 8.03 26.91
C VAL A 652 -5.64 7.71 27.44
N ARG A 653 -6.65 7.94 26.60
CA ARG A 653 -8.03 7.59 26.88
C ARG A 653 -8.30 6.17 26.39
N VAL A 654 -8.61 5.27 27.31
CA VAL A 654 -8.91 3.86 27.06
C VAL A 654 -10.42 3.65 27.08
N VAL A 655 -10.97 3.15 25.98
CA VAL A 655 -12.38 2.77 25.87
C VAL A 655 -12.47 1.25 26.00
N THR A 656 -13.27 0.79 26.96
CA THR A 656 -13.49 -0.63 27.24
C THR A 656 -14.96 -0.96 27.03
N MET A 657 -15.25 -2.00 26.26
CA MET A 657 -16.59 -2.52 26.00
C MET A 657 -16.73 -3.92 26.59
N GLY A 658 -17.56 -4.07 27.61
CA GLY A 658 -17.75 -5.29 28.39
C GLY A 658 -17.18 -5.22 29.79
N ASP A 659 -16.99 -6.38 30.44
CA ASP A 659 -16.42 -6.49 31.77
C ASP A 659 -14.95 -6.06 31.80
N GLU A 660 -14.55 -5.32 32.83
CA GLU A 660 -13.17 -4.79 32.92
C GLU A 660 -12.10 -5.88 32.96
N ASN A 661 -12.39 -7.05 33.52
CA ASN A 661 -11.45 -8.15 33.61
C ASN A 661 -11.43 -9.03 32.36
N SER A 662 -12.52 -9.03 31.57
CA SER A 662 -12.64 -9.81 30.34
C SER A 662 -13.44 -9.03 29.28
N PRO A 663 -12.91 -7.90 28.79
CA PRO A 663 -13.62 -7.07 27.85
C PRO A 663 -13.69 -7.71 26.48
N PHE A 664 -14.79 -7.45 25.77
CA PHE A 664 -14.88 -7.82 24.37
C PHE A 664 -13.91 -6.99 23.52
N SER A 665 -13.87 -5.65 23.74
CA SER A 665 -12.90 -4.75 23.11
C SER A 665 -12.34 -3.77 24.15
N ARG A 666 -11.04 -3.47 24.02
CA ARG A 666 -10.34 -2.42 24.76
C ARG A 666 -9.35 -1.73 23.82
N GLU A 667 -9.60 -0.45 23.55
CA GLU A 667 -8.82 0.31 22.57
C GLU A 667 -8.53 1.73 23.03
N LEU A 668 -7.43 2.32 22.54
CA LEU A 668 -7.13 3.73 22.75
C LEU A 668 -7.99 4.54 21.79
N CYS A 669 -8.85 5.42 22.31
CA CYS A 669 -9.72 6.22 21.47
C CYS A 669 -10.14 7.55 22.12
N GLY A 670 -9.94 8.66 21.38
CA GLY A 670 -10.34 10.02 21.77
C GLY A 670 -11.76 10.42 21.36
N GLY A 671 -12.50 9.55 20.68
CA GLY A 671 -13.84 9.86 20.17
C GLY A 671 -14.96 9.80 21.20
N THR A 672 -16.18 10.12 20.75
CA THR A 672 -17.39 10.02 21.59
C THR A 672 -18.09 8.67 21.38
N HIS A 673 -18.58 8.07 22.45
CA HIS A 673 -19.13 6.73 22.46
C HIS A 673 -20.50 6.64 23.15
N VAL A 674 -21.21 5.56 22.88
CA VAL A 674 -22.42 5.21 23.62
C VAL A 674 -22.09 4.77 25.04
N CYS A 675 -23.05 4.84 25.97
CA CYS A 675 -22.87 4.38 27.34
C CYS A 675 -22.99 2.86 27.49
N SER A 676 -23.71 2.21 26.57
CA SER A 676 -23.80 0.75 26.46
C SER A 676 -23.94 0.35 25.00
N THR A 677 -23.55 -0.89 24.68
CA THR A 677 -23.57 -1.37 23.27
C THR A 677 -25.01 -1.49 22.73
N GLY A 678 -26.01 -1.68 23.58
CA GLY A 678 -27.42 -1.68 23.19
C GLY A 678 -27.90 -0.37 22.57
N ASN A 679 -27.29 0.76 22.91
CA ASN A 679 -27.60 2.07 22.32
C ASN A 679 -27.17 2.19 20.85
N ILE A 680 -26.38 1.26 20.32
CA ILE A 680 -25.97 1.22 18.89
C ILE A 680 -27.18 0.84 18.00
N GLY A 681 -28.04 -0.04 18.50
CA GLY A 681 -29.12 -0.60 17.73
C GLY A 681 -28.66 -1.70 16.77
N TYR A 682 -29.28 -1.80 15.59
CA TYR A 682 -28.91 -2.80 14.60
C TYR A 682 -27.69 -2.37 13.77
N PHE A 683 -26.75 -3.29 13.59
CA PHE A 683 -25.55 -3.09 12.75
C PHE A 683 -25.67 -3.87 11.44
N HIS A 684 -25.36 -3.22 10.31
CA HIS A 684 -25.42 -3.83 8.99
C HIS A 684 -24.25 -3.36 8.09
N ILE A 685 -23.61 -4.31 7.40
CA ILE A 685 -22.54 -4.05 6.42
C ILE A 685 -23.16 -3.95 5.04
N ILE A 686 -23.13 -2.78 4.42
CA ILE A 686 -23.72 -2.51 3.10
C ILE A 686 -22.77 -2.71 1.94
N GLY A 687 -21.46 -2.72 2.20
CA GLY A 687 -20.46 -2.85 1.13
C GLY A 687 -19.09 -3.26 1.63
N GLU A 688 -18.36 -3.94 0.75
CA GLU A 688 -16.95 -4.31 0.93
C GLU A 688 -16.21 -4.07 -0.38
N SER A 689 -15.09 -3.35 -0.33
CA SER A 689 -14.30 -2.99 -1.52
C SER A 689 -12.81 -2.89 -1.23
N ALA A 690 -11.98 -2.95 -2.28
CA ALA A 690 -10.55 -2.68 -2.17
C ALA A 690 -10.29 -1.17 -2.30
N VAL A 691 -9.51 -0.60 -1.39
CA VAL A 691 -9.07 0.81 -1.46
C VAL A 691 -7.64 0.87 -1.99
N ALA A 692 -6.78 0.01 -1.46
CA ALA A 692 -5.39 -0.10 -1.86
C ALA A 692 -4.95 -1.58 -1.79
N ALA A 693 -3.73 -1.86 -2.22
CA ALA A 693 -3.18 -3.20 -2.06
C ALA A 693 -3.09 -3.53 -0.55
N GLY A 694 -3.76 -4.61 -0.15
CA GLY A 694 -3.78 -5.04 1.25
C GLY A 694 -4.69 -4.24 2.18
N VAL A 695 -5.54 -3.34 1.65
CA VAL A 695 -6.50 -2.56 2.43
C VAL A 695 -7.91 -2.79 1.90
N ARG A 696 -8.79 -3.23 2.78
CA ARG A 696 -10.20 -3.46 2.50
C ARG A 696 -11.06 -2.42 3.22
N ARG A 697 -12.05 -1.90 2.53
CA ARG A 697 -13.02 -0.94 3.04
C ARG A 697 -14.33 -1.62 3.32
N LEU A 698 -14.85 -1.41 4.51
CA LEU A 698 -16.21 -1.74 4.89
C LEU A 698 -17.03 -0.45 4.98
N GLU A 699 -18.22 -0.47 4.42
CA GLU A 699 -19.23 0.57 4.60
C GLU A 699 -20.38 -0.02 5.40
N CYS A 700 -20.75 0.63 6.51
CA CYS A 700 -21.66 0.07 7.48
C CYS A 700 -22.65 1.12 7.99
N LEU A 701 -23.79 0.63 8.49
CA LEU A 701 -24.86 1.44 9.06
C LEU A 701 -25.20 0.93 10.45
N THR A 702 -25.73 1.81 11.31
CA THR A 702 -26.26 1.45 12.64
C THR A 702 -27.66 2.01 12.86
N GLY A 703 -28.37 1.44 13.79
CA GLY A 703 -29.66 1.93 14.31
C GLY A 703 -30.64 2.29 13.21
N VAL A 704 -31.20 3.49 13.25
CA VAL A 704 -32.21 3.98 12.31
C VAL A 704 -31.73 3.93 10.85
N GLY A 705 -30.42 4.16 10.59
CA GLY A 705 -29.85 4.09 9.25
C GLY A 705 -29.92 2.65 8.70
N ALA A 706 -29.54 1.66 9.50
CA ALA A 706 -29.62 0.24 9.15
C ALA A 706 -31.07 -0.22 8.97
N ASP A 707 -31.97 0.15 9.87
CA ASP A 707 -33.41 -0.16 9.77
C ASP A 707 -34.02 0.40 8.49
N SER A 708 -33.69 1.64 8.16
CA SER A 708 -34.19 2.29 6.94
C SER A 708 -33.69 1.60 5.67
N TYR A 709 -32.42 1.21 5.64
CA TYR A 709 -31.82 0.48 4.52
C TYR A 709 -32.49 -0.89 4.30
N VAL A 710 -32.71 -1.64 5.39
CA VAL A 710 -33.40 -2.95 5.32
C VAL A 710 -34.81 -2.77 4.80
N ARG A 711 -35.57 -1.82 5.37
CA ARG A 711 -36.94 -1.51 4.94
C ARG A 711 -37.04 -1.08 3.48
N GLU A 712 -36.12 -0.24 3.02
CA GLU A 712 -36.07 0.16 1.61
C GLU A 712 -35.78 -1.04 0.70
N THR A 713 -34.89 -1.93 1.12
CA THR A 713 -34.53 -3.14 0.36
C THR A 713 -35.72 -4.10 0.29
N GLU A 714 -36.44 -4.33 1.40
CA GLU A 714 -37.67 -5.09 1.43
C GLU A 714 -38.75 -4.49 0.52
N ASN A 715 -38.94 -3.17 0.58
CA ASN A 715 -39.91 -2.47 -0.28
C ASN A 715 -39.57 -2.66 -1.77
N LYS A 716 -38.30 -2.58 -2.15
CA LYS A 716 -37.84 -2.84 -3.53
C LYS A 716 -38.12 -4.26 -3.95
N LEU A 717 -37.91 -5.26 -3.08
CA LEU A 717 -38.19 -6.66 -3.35
C LEU A 717 -39.72 -6.88 -3.49
N HIS A 718 -40.55 -6.32 -2.63
CA HIS A 718 -42.01 -6.36 -2.73
C HIS A 718 -42.51 -5.73 -4.03
N HIS A 719 -41.93 -4.59 -4.43
CA HIS A 719 -42.29 -3.95 -5.70
C HIS A 719 -41.94 -4.83 -6.90
N VAL A 720 -40.75 -5.45 -6.91
CA VAL A 720 -40.35 -6.40 -7.96
C VAL A 720 -41.30 -7.60 -8.00
N ALA A 721 -41.63 -8.18 -6.83
CA ALA A 721 -42.56 -9.30 -6.74
C ALA A 721 -43.97 -8.93 -7.27
N ALA A 722 -44.47 -7.74 -6.90
CA ALA A 722 -45.72 -7.22 -7.41
C ALA A 722 -45.73 -7.00 -8.94
N THR A 723 -44.66 -6.45 -9.47
CA THR A 723 -44.47 -6.26 -10.93
C THR A 723 -44.49 -7.58 -11.67
N LEU A 724 -43.89 -8.62 -11.09
CA LEU A 724 -43.85 -9.97 -11.64
C LEU A 724 -45.11 -10.81 -11.30
N LYS A 725 -46.10 -10.20 -10.58
CA LYS A 725 -47.32 -10.84 -10.11
C LYS A 725 -47.07 -12.14 -9.34
N THR A 726 -46.15 -12.11 -8.40
CA THR A 726 -45.77 -13.23 -7.55
C THR A 726 -45.56 -12.76 -6.11
N ASN A 727 -45.37 -13.67 -5.18
CA ASN A 727 -44.95 -13.38 -3.81
C ASN A 727 -43.39 -13.46 -3.68
N LEU A 728 -42.86 -13.04 -2.54
CA LEU A 728 -41.40 -13.03 -2.33
C LEU A 728 -40.79 -14.43 -2.36
N ASN A 729 -41.49 -15.43 -1.82
CA ASN A 729 -40.96 -16.80 -1.76
C ASN A 729 -40.81 -17.44 -3.16
N ASP A 730 -41.67 -17.06 -4.08
CA ASP A 730 -41.70 -17.60 -5.44
C ASP A 730 -41.01 -16.67 -6.47
N LEU A 731 -40.40 -15.60 -6.02
CA LEU A 731 -39.81 -14.57 -6.88
C LEU A 731 -38.72 -15.14 -7.81
N GLU A 732 -37.79 -15.93 -7.25
CA GLU A 732 -36.72 -16.57 -8.00
C GLU A 732 -37.27 -17.57 -9.02
N ALA A 733 -38.23 -18.41 -8.62
CA ALA A 733 -38.88 -19.37 -9.51
C ALA A 733 -39.57 -18.64 -10.67
N ARG A 734 -40.25 -17.50 -10.39
CA ARG A 734 -40.94 -16.70 -11.43
C ARG A 734 -39.97 -16.06 -12.40
N ILE A 735 -38.86 -15.53 -11.92
CA ILE A 735 -37.78 -14.97 -12.78
C ILE A 735 -37.23 -16.08 -13.69
N ASN A 736 -36.89 -17.23 -13.13
CA ASN A 736 -36.36 -18.35 -13.90
C ASN A 736 -37.38 -18.84 -14.95
N SER A 737 -38.68 -18.92 -14.59
CA SER A 737 -39.75 -19.26 -15.54
C SER A 737 -39.81 -18.25 -16.70
N LEU A 738 -39.72 -16.95 -16.41
CA LEU A 738 -39.74 -15.91 -17.45
C LEU A 738 -38.50 -15.98 -18.37
N LEU A 739 -37.34 -16.30 -17.83
CA LEU A 739 -36.13 -16.49 -18.63
C LEU A 739 -36.26 -17.72 -19.54
N GLU A 740 -36.88 -18.81 -19.06
CA GLU A 740 -37.13 -19.99 -19.88
C GLU A 740 -38.22 -19.75 -20.92
N GLU A 741 -39.31 -19.04 -20.55
CA GLU A 741 -40.35 -18.63 -21.49
C GLU A 741 -39.78 -17.77 -22.61
N ARG A 742 -38.94 -16.79 -22.26
CA ARG A 742 -38.23 -15.96 -23.25
C ARG A 742 -37.39 -16.79 -24.20
N LYS A 743 -36.61 -17.75 -23.68
CA LYS A 743 -35.77 -18.63 -24.49
C LYS A 743 -36.62 -19.50 -25.43
N LYS A 744 -37.74 -19.99 -24.97
CA LYS A 744 -38.67 -20.74 -25.81
C LYS A 744 -39.29 -19.88 -26.90
N GLN A 745 -39.70 -18.65 -26.57
CA GLN A 745 -40.23 -17.70 -27.57
C GLN A 745 -39.16 -17.30 -28.60
N GLU A 746 -37.93 -17.04 -28.17
CA GLU A 746 -36.81 -16.77 -29.11
C GLU A 746 -36.59 -17.94 -30.05
N GLN A 747 -36.64 -19.18 -29.57
CA GLN A 747 -36.52 -20.38 -30.39
C GLN A 747 -37.73 -20.57 -31.33
N GLU A 748 -38.91 -20.29 -30.86
CA GLU A 748 -40.14 -20.35 -31.68
C GLU A 748 -40.09 -19.29 -32.77
N ILE A 749 -39.74 -18.06 -32.48
CA ILE A 749 -39.53 -16.99 -33.45
C ILE A 749 -38.46 -17.40 -34.48
N PHE A 750 -37.37 -17.99 -34.05
CA PHE A 750 -36.37 -18.52 -34.95
C PHE A 750 -36.94 -19.59 -35.89
N ASN A 751 -37.68 -20.57 -35.35
CA ASN A 751 -38.28 -21.62 -36.13
C ASN A 751 -39.34 -21.11 -37.10
N LEU A 752 -40.16 -20.13 -36.71
CA LEU A 752 -41.13 -19.47 -37.57
C LEU A 752 -40.47 -18.69 -38.71
N LYS A 753 -39.43 -17.95 -38.42
CA LYS A 753 -38.62 -17.26 -39.44
C LYS A 753 -37.95 -18.25 -40.40
N LYS A 754 -37.45 -19.35 -39.89
CA LYS A 754 -36.89 -20.45 -40.70
C LYS A 754 -37.94 -21.07 -41.62
N ALA A 755 -39.12 -21.31 -41.08
CA ALA A 755 -40.25 -21.83 -41.89
C ALA A 755 -40.69 -20.82 -42.99
N LEU A 756 -40.72 -19.53 -42.65
CA LEU A 756 -41.00 -18.47 -43.64
C LEU A 756 -39.90 -18.38 -44.73
N ALA A 757 -38.62 -18.50 -44.31
CA ALA A 757 -37.51 -18.53 -45.27
C ALA A 757 -37.51 -19.78 -46.17
N GLY A 758 -37.81 -20.97 -45.56
CA GLY A 758 -37.88 -22.23 -46.26
C GLY A 758 -39.08 -22.43 -47.19
N GLY A 759 -40.21 -21.69 -46.95
CA GLY A 759 -41.49 -21.82 -47.68
C GLY A 759 -41.96 -23.29 -47.74
N LYS A 760 -43.23 -23.61 -47.64
CA LYS A 760 -43.66 -24.90 -48.20
C LYS A 760 -43.22 -24.85 -49.66
N SER A 761 -42.21 -25.63 -49.98
CA SER A 761 -41.69 -25.73 -51.34
C SER A 761 -42.84 -26.13 -52.31
N SER A 762 -43.54 -25.14 -52.75
CA SER A 762 -44.18 -25.23 -54.02
C SER A 762 -43.13 -24.97 -55.08
N SER A 763 -43.12 -25.72 -56.12
CA SER A 763 -42.31 -25.63 -57.32
C SER A 763 -42.32 -24.20 -57.94
N ASP A 764 -43.08 -23.26 -57.34
CA ASP A 764 -43.36 -21.92 -57.89
C ASP A 764 -42.36 -20.84 -57.48
N GLU A 765 -41.48 -21.09 -56.51
CA GLU A 765 -40.50 -20.07 -56.01
C GLU A 765 -39.03 -20.35 -56.43
N THR A 766 -38.79 -21.53 -57.06
CA THR A 766 -37.49 -21.87 -57.60
C THR A 766 -37.44 -21.52 -59.04
N GLU A 767 -36.75 -20.45 -59.39
CA GLU A 767 -36.54 -20.06 -60.78
C GLU A 767 -35.34 -20.81 -61.34
N THR A 768 -35.43 -21.23 -62.64
CA THR A 768 -34.28 -21.75 -63.35
C THR A 768 -33.76 -20.69 -64.30
N ILE A 769 -32.57 -20.17 -64.04
CA ILE A 769 -31.94 -19.11 -64.82
C ILE A 769 -30.66 -19.69 -65.43
N ASN A 770 -30.56 -19.74 -66.72
CA ASN A 770 -29.44 -20.27 -67.47
C ASN A 770 -28.99 -21.68 -67.00
N GLY A 771 -29.98 -22.52 -66.65
CA GLY A 771 -29.80 -23.89 -66.16
C GLY A 771 -29.44 -24.00 -64.66
N VAL A 772 -29.37 -22.87 -63.95
CA VAL A 772 -29.07 -22.83 -62.51
C VAL A 772 -30.37 -22.56 -61.72
N LYS A 773 -30.68 -23.37 -60.76
CA LYS A 773 -31.78 -23.11 -59.82
C LYS A 773 -31.44 -21.91 -58.93
N PHE A 774 -32.37 -20.98 -58.82
CA PHE A 774 -32.22 -19.74 -58.03
C PHE A 774 -33.38 -19.58 -57.06
N VAL A 775 -33.05 -19.22 -55.84
CA VAL A 775 -34.04 -18.82 -54.79
C VAL A 775 -33.62 -17.48 -54.25
N GLY A 776 -34.48 -16.46 -54.35
CA GLY A 776 -34.21 -15.11 -53.79
C GLY A 776 -35.39 -14.64 -52.97
N LYS A 777 -35.18 -14.36 -51.66
CA LYS A 777 -36.26 -13.97 -50.72
C LYS A 777 -35.82 -12.90 -49.71
N LEU A 778 -36.77 -12.06 -49.32
CA LEU A 778 -36.68 -11.21 -48.14
C LEU A 778 -37.24 -11.99 -46.94
N VAL A 779 -36.44 -12.12 -45.90
CA VAL A 779 -36.84 -12.66 -44.59
C VAL A 779 -36.84 -11.50 -43.60
N SER A 780 -37.97 -10.82 -43.49
CA SER A 780 -38.08 -9.61 -42.67
C SER A 780 -37.77 -9.89 -41.21
N GLY A 781 -36.95 -9.00 -40.60
CA GLY A 781 -36.55 -9.04 -39.22
C GLY A 781 -35.61 -10.20 -38.85
N ALA A 782 -35.03 -10.93 -39.79
CA ALA A 782 -34.01 -11.96 -39.49
C ALA A 782 -32.62 -11.37 -39.28
N HIS A 783 -31.87 -11.90 -38.30
CA HIS A 783 -30.47 -11.48 -38.11
C HIS A 783 -29.56 -12.10 -39.21
N PRO A 784 -28.51 -11.43 -39.67
CA PRO A 784 -27.58 -11.99 -40.71
C PRO A 784 -27.01 -13.37 -40.38
N LYS A 785 -26.84 -13.73 -39.12
CA LYS A 785 -26.43 -15.07 -38.68
C LYS A 785 -27.53 -16.11 -38.89
N GLU A 786 -28.79 -15.72 -38.72
CA GLU A 786 -29.95 -16.60 -38.94
C GLU A 786 -30.10 -16.91 -40.44
N LEU A 787 -29.88 -15.89 -41.32
CA LEU A 787 -29.95 -16.06 -42.77
C LEU A 787 -28.96 -17.13 -43.29
N LYS A 788 -27.77 -17.23 -42.70
CA LYS A 788 -26.82 -18.30 -43.10
C LYS A 788 -27.33 -19.68 -42.81
N ALA A 789 -27.89 -19.89 -41.59
CA ALA A 789 -28.47 -21.18 -41.25
C ALA A 789 -29.69 -21.54 -42.14
N PHE A 790 -30.46 -20.52 -42.53
CA PHE A 790 -31.59 -20.72 -43.43
C PHE A 790 -31.14 -21.05 -44.86
N ILE A 791 -30.05 -20.44 -45.35
CA ILE A 791 -29.44 -20.77 -46.64
C ILE A 791 -28.96 -22.22 -46.67
N ASP A 792 -28.27 -22.66 -45.62
CA ASP A 792 -27.77 -24.04 -45.52
C ASP A 792 -28.93 -25.06 -45.67
N ASP A 793 -30.06 -24.81 -44.98
CA ASP A 793 -31.25 -25.67 -45.08
C ASP A 793 -31.90 -25.63 -46.49
N ILE A 794 -32.05 -24.43 -47.06
CA ILE A 794 -32.63 -24.30 -48.41
C ILE A 794 -31.70 -24.96 -49.44
N MET A 795 -30.42 -24.77 -49.33
CA MET A 795 -29.39 -25.35 -50.18
C MET A 795 -29.40 -26.87 -50.08
N HIS A 796 -29.56 -27.44 -48.89
CA HIS A 796 -29.69 -28.90 -48.69
C HIS A 796 -30.86 -29.47 -49.47
N ASN A 797 -32.01 -28.81 -49.48
CA ASN A 797 -33.21 -29.23 -50.19
C ASN A 797 -33.12 -28.98 -51.73
N LEU A 798 -32.43 -27.89 -52.15
CA LEU A 798 -32.26 -27.50 -53.52
C LEU A 798 -31.29 -28.42 -54.29
N GLY A 799 -30.30 -28.96 -53.55
CA GLY A 799 -29.21 -29.80 -54.03
C GLY A 799 -28.13 -29.03 -54.77
N SER A 800 -28.43 -28.42 -55.90
CA SER A 800 -27.52 -27.55 -56.65
C SER A 800 -28.25 -26.24 -57.06
N GLY A 801 -27.62 -25.08 -56.83
CA GLY A 801 -28.20 -23.78 -57.15
C GLY A 801 -27.60 -22.62 -56.38
N ILE A 802 -28.25 -21.47 -56.44
CA ILE A 802 -27.86 -20.21 -55.78
C ILE A 802 -29.05 -19.75 -54.93
N VAL A 803 -28.80 -19.46 -53.65
CA VAL A 803 -29.78 -18.97 -52.69
C VAL A 803 -29.36 -17.59 -52.23
N VAL A 804 -30.29 -16.63 -52.30
CA VAL A 804 -30.10 -15.25 -51.84
C VAL A 804 -31.14 -14.93 -50.80
N LEU A 805 -30.74 -14.73 -49.58
CA LEU A 805 -31.66 -14.27 -48.52
C LEU A 805 -31.25 -12.87 -48.07
N CYS A 806 -32.24 -12.02 -47.96
CA CYS A 806 -32.11 -10.66 -47.52
C CYS A 806 -32.91 -10.43 -46.26
N SER A 807 -32.50 -9.45 -45.45
CA SER A 807 -33.24 -9.00 -44.26
C SER A 807 -33.25 -7.49 -44.19
N ASP A 808 -34.28 -6.95 -43.56
CA ASP A 808 -34.54 -5.52 -43.30
C ASP A 808 -34.47 -5.19 -41.80
N LYS A 809 -33.78 -6.02 -41.00
CA LYS A 809 -33.72 -5.86 -39.57
C LYS A 809 -33.00 -4.57 -39.17
N ASP A 810 -33.58 -3.85 -38.18
CA ASP A 810 -33.02 -2.61 -37.62
C ASP A 810 -32.80 -1.52 -38.71
N ASP A 811 -33.68 -1.43 -39.69
CA ASP A 811 -33.64 -0.51 -40.84
C ASP A 811 -32.33 -0.61 -41.64
N LYS A 812 -31.72 -1.80 -41.63
CA LYS A 812 -30.52 -2.09 -42.41
C LYS A 812 -30.75 -3.27 -43.34
N ALA A 813 -30.35 -3.10 -44.58
CA ALA A 813 -30.38 -4.18 -45.53
C ALA A 813 -29.21 -5.14 -45.30
N SER A 814 -29.51 -6.40 -45.11
CA SER A 814 -28.54 -7.49 -45.02
C SER A 814 -28.77 -8.47 -46.15
N VAL A 815 -27.74 -8.80 -46.88
CA VAL A 815 -27.77 -9.77 -48.00
C VAL A 815 -26.80 -10.90 -47.69
N VAL A 816 -27.28 -12.12 -47.75
CA VAL A 816 -26.47 -13.35 -47.68
C VAL A 816 -26.71 -14.17 -48.92
N VAL A 817 -25.62 -14.62 -49.57
CA VAL A 817 -25.66 -15.44 -50.76
C VAL A 817 -24.96 -16.77 -50.51
N GLY A 818 -25.66 -17.86 -50.81
CA GLY A 818 -25.10 -19.20 -50.83
C GLY A 818 -25.04 -19.75 -52.28
N VAL A 819 -23.93 -20.38 -52.60
CA VAL A 819 -23.70 -21.03 -53.92
C VAL A 819 -23.31 -22.48 -53.67
N SER A 820 -23.96 -23.43 -54.33
CA SER A 820 -23.60 -24.83 -54.21
C SER A 820 -22.18 -25.11 -54.75
N LYS A 821 -21.51 -26.07 -54.11
CA LYS A 821 -20.07 -26.36 -54.37
C LYS A 821 -19.73 -26.61 -55.82
N ASP A 822 -20.62 -27.25 -56.57
CA ASP A 822 -20.48 -27.56 -57.97
C ASP A 822 -20.55 -26.30 -58.88
N LEU A 823 -21.16 -25.23 -58.40
CA LEU A 823 -21.30 -23.97 -59.12
C LEU A 823 -20.26 -22.90 -58.72
N THR A 824 -19.48 -23.13 -57.69
CA THR A 824 -18.53 -22.13 -57.17
C THR A 824 -17.41 -21.81 -58.19
N ALA A 825 -17.09 -22.68 -59.10
CA ALA A 825 -16.14 -22.43 -60.19
C ALA A 825 -16.66 -21.42 -61.23
N LYS A 826 -17.96 -21.29 -61.36
CA LYS A 826 -18.63 -20.38 -62.33
C LYS A 826 -19.23 -19.14 -61.64
N TYR A 827 -19.74 -19.29 -60.41
CA TYR A 827 -20.36 -18.22 -59.66
C TYR A 827 -19.77 -18.15 -58.23
N ASN A 828 -19.17 -17.01 -57.91
CA ASN A 828 -18.59 -16.79 -56.58
C ASN A 828 -19.54 -15.99 -55.70
N ALA A 829 -19.91 -16.51 -54.53
CA ALA A 829 -20.83 -15.82 -53.60
C ALA A 829 -20.33 -14.44 -53.18
N VAL A 830 -19.00 -14.22 -53.14
CA VAL A 830 -18.41 -12.91 -52.79
C VAL A 830 -18.69 -11.87 -53.84
N ASP A 831 -18.60 -12.24 -55.13
CA ASP A 831 -18.85 -11.32 -56.24
C ASP A 831 -20.34 -10.96 -56.33
N LEU A 832 -21.20 -11.98 -56.17
CA LEU A 832 -22.64 -11.79 -56.17
C LEU A 832 -23.11 -10.89 -55.00
N VAL A 833 -22.59 -11.11 -53.82
CA VAL A 833 -22.96 -10.31 -52.63
C VAL A 833 -22.43 -8.88 -52.71
N ARG A 834 -21.26 -8.65 -53.31
CA ARG A 834 -20.72 -7.29 -53.54
C ARG A 834 -21.58 -6.50 -54.54
N ALA A 835 -22.02 -7.16 -55.59
CA ALA A 835 -22.93 -6.54 -56.57
C ALA A 835 -24.26 -6.14 -55.91
N ALA A 836 -24.81 -7.00 -55.07
CA ALA A 836 -26.05 -6.72 -54.32
C ALA A 836 -25.83 -5.61 -53.27
N SER A 837 -24.68 -5.61 -52.58
CA SER A 837 -24.33 -4.59 -51.60
C SER A 837 -24.30 -3.19 -52.19
N ALA A 838 -23.76 -3.03 -53.41
CA ALA A 838 -23.74 -1.75 -54.09
C ALA A 838 -25.16 -1.22 -54.36
N VAL A 839 -26.14 -2.09 -54.59
CA VAL A 839 -27.52 -1.70 -54.85
C VAL A 839 -28.20 -1.20 -53.55
N VAL A 840 -27.94 -1.83 -52.43
CA VAL A 840 -28.50 -1.46 -51.12
C VAL A 840 -27.69 -0.39 -50.40
N GLY A 841 -26.78 0.28 -51.07
CA GLY A 841 -25.99 1.37 -50.49
C GLY A 841 -24.87 0.93 -49.55
N GLY A 842 -24.36 -0.28 -49.69
CA GLY A 842 -23.22 -0.81 -48.97
C GLY A 842 -21.89 -0.62 -49.74
N GLN A 843 -20.75 -0.65 -49.01
CA GLN A 843 -19.40 -0.44 -49.57
C GLN A 843 -18.60 -1.72 -49.80
N GLY A 844 -19.23 -2.89 -49.71
CA GLY A 844 -18.55 -4.16 -49.92
C GLY A 844 -19.22 -5.35 -49.22
N GLY A 845 -18.65 -6.53 -49.43
CA GLY A 845 -19.08 -7.76 -48.77
C GLY A 845 -17.94 -8.78 -48.78
N GLY A 846 -18.05 -9.79 -47.94
CA GLY A 846 -17.01 -10.80 -47.76
C GLY A 846 -17.55 -12.16 -47.36
N GLY A 847 -16.73 -13.18 -47.52
CA GLY A 847 -17.06 -14.54 -47.17
C GLY A 847 -16.18 -15.55 -47.92
N ARG A 848 -16.70 -16.75 -48.07
CA ARG A 848 -16.09 -17.82 -48.86
C ARG A 848 -16.80 -17.88 -50.24
N PRO A 849 -16.18 -18.54 -51.24
CA PRO A 849 -16.81 -18.68 -52.56
C PRO A 849 -18.19 -19.36 -52.54
N ASP A 850 -18.44 -20.19 -51.55
CA ASP A 850 -19.71 -20.91 -51.34
C ASP A 850 -20.74 -20.15 -50.47
N MET A 851 -20.27 -19.15 -49.64
CA MET A 851 -21.18 -18.35 -48.78
C MET A 851 -20.57 -17.01 -48.44
N ALA A 852 -21.24 -15.93 -48.79
CA ALA A 852 -20.81 -14.57 -48.45
C ALA A 852 -21.96 -13.70 -47.97
N GLN A 853 -21.62 -12.64 -47.24
CA GLN A 853 -22.59 -11.70 -46.71
C GLN A 853 -22.16 -10.25 -46.97
N ALA A 854 -23.11 -9.37 -47.11
CA ALA A 854 -22.93 -7.93 -47.14
C ALA A 854 -24.10 -7.20 -46.46
N GLY A 855 -23.91 -5.91 -46.19
CA GLY A 855 -24.95 -5.04 -45.67
C GLY A 855 -25.01 -3.73 -46.45
N GLY A 856 -26.14 -3.02 -46.29
CA GLY A 856 -26.36 -1.71 -46.86
C GLY A 856 -27.34 -0.90 -46.02
N SER A 857 -27.45 0.41 -46.30
CA SER A 857 -28.31 1.33 -45.56
C SER A 857 -29.70 1.49 -46.17
N ASP A 858 -29.94 0.98 -47.40
CA ASP A 858 -31.20 1.18 -48.11
C ASP A 858 -32.00 -0.12 -48.19
N VAL A 859 -32.92 -0.26 -47.25
CA VAL A 859 -33.83 -1.45 -47.20
C VAL A 859 -34.84 -1.46 -48.35
N SER A 860 -35.21 -0.31 -48.92
CA SER A 860 -36.16 -0.20 -50.02
C SER A 860 -35.69 -0.89 -51.31
N LYS A 861 -34.36 -1.04 -51.47
CA LYS A 861 -33.72 -1.62 -52.66
C LYS A 861 -33.36 -3.10 -52.52
N ILE A 862 -33.86 -3.77 -51.53
CA ILE A 862 -33.58 -5.21 -51.32
C ILE A 862 -34.05 -6.07 -52.53
N ASN A 863 -35.22 -5.77 -53.07
CA ASN A 863 -35.74 -6.48 -54.26
C ASN A 863 -34.86 -6.19 -55.50
N ASP A 864 -34.38 -4.96 -55.65
CA ASP A 864 -33.46 -4.61 -56.74
C ASP A 864 -32.12 -5.33 -56.61
N ALA A 865 -31.62 -5.53 -55.39
CA ALA A 865 -30.41 -6.32 -55.12
C ALA A 865 -30.59 -7.80 -55.51
N ILE A 866 -31.76 -8.40 -55.20
CA ILE A 866 -32.08 -9.76 -55.63
C ILE A 866 -32.15 -9.83 -57.18
N ALA A 867 -32.82 -8.84 -57.82
CA ALA A 867 -32.90 -8.75 -59.28
C ALA A 867 -31.50 -8.57 -59.91
N LYS A 868 -30.60 -7.80 -59.32
CA LYS A 868 -29.24 -7.63 -59.76
C LYS A 868 -28.46 -8.94 -59.81
N ILE A 869 -28.59 -9.76 -58.72
CA ILE A 869 -27.97 -11.08 -58.69
C ILE A 869 -28.57 -12.00 -59.76
N LYS A 870 -29.86 -11.98 -59.96
CA LYS A 870 -30.53 -12.73 -61.07
C LYS A 870 -29.93 -12.38 -62.41
N ALA A 871 -29.76 -11.07 -62.70
CA ALA A 871 -29.18 -10.62 -63.98
C ALA A 871 -27.70 -10.98 -64.16
N MET A 872 -26.97 -11.32 -63.10
CA MET A 872 -25.58 -11.81 -63.14
C MET A 872 -25.54 -13.32 -63.48
N ILE A 873 -26.62 -14.03 -63.27
CA ILE A 873 -26.73 -15.49 -63.50
C ILE A 873 -27.28 -15.74 -64.91
N ALA A 874 -28.16 -14.82 -65.37
CA ALA A 874 -28.71 -14.86 -66.72
C ALA A 874 -27.61 -14.61 -67.76
#